data_6c3f63504fc4b4292dbb218867fef744
#
_entry.id   6c3f63504fc4b4292dbb218867fef744
#
_cell.length_a   1.000
_cell.length_b   1.000
_cell.length_c   1.000
_cell.angle_alpha   90.00
_cell.angle_beta   90.00
_cell.angle_gamma   90.00
#
_symmetry.space_group_name_H-M   'P 1'
#
loop_
_entity.id
_entity.type
_entity.pdbx_description
1 polymer ?
#
loop_
_entity_poly.entity_id
_entity_poly.type
_entity_poly.pdbx_seq_one_letter_code
_entity_poly.pdbx_strand_id
1 'polypeptide(L)'
;MTLDILQLHQDDWRASIGGGNFDRGVRYAAEGRSQLLSLHQQTLMASCRGTSGQVYRQRIQLQAQEFGWRIDGHCGCPVRYNCKHVVAALLTLQAQQEAGLPPPPLPLMPPPPTKIASEPQVEERLEGLQPTAVLSLGSHVRMHFDARKGRMHEQTQHRAALAFEYQGQRTFGKPAKDLLVRQSPTLTLRIIRDAAAEARLRRCLEDAGLQVSLRQSEALPAEAGEPFELDSDGAWLQFYQQRVPELRAAGWQVLVRPDFQFNLQEVDDWYAQIDEAPEHDWFDLELGIELDGQRISLLPILLQAIRRTPWLLNGDAVAKRPDSDLLTVSLPDKRRVGLPFARLKPLLATLGELFFRDPLAGSEPLRLPRADAARLQTLAQGPALHWHGGEQLRDFASRLQQLPQQAISAPSGLLATLRPYQLEGLAWMQTLRELRVGGVLADDMGLGKTVQTLAHVLTEKQAGRLTAPALIVMPTSLIANWQDEAARFAPELRVLALHGSKRRALFSQIGSHDLILSTYALLPRDLALLSAQRYHLLILDEAQNIKNPRSKAALALAQIQAEQRLCLSGTPLENHLGELWSLFNFLMPGWLGDSKSFQRDYRTPIEKQANAQRLTHLHGRIRPFLLRRTKEQVATELPAKTEITHWVELTAAQRDRYETLRLAMDQKVRAEIARQGLARSQIVILEALLRLRQCCCDLRLLDEPPSDLDSRDSGKLSSLLEMLDELTAAGRRVLLFSQFTSMLALIETELQARQIGYVKLTGSTQDRRTPVEQFQSGQVPVFLISLKAGGAGLNLTAADTVIHFDPWWNPAVEAQASDRAYRIGQDKPVFVYKLIARGSLEEKIQQLQQNKASLARGLLDSQGLGQLALGEEELQALFAPLGGQ
;
A
#
# COMPACT_ATOMS: atom_id res chain seq x y z
N MET A 1 -67.63 19.33 11.87
CA MET A 1 -66.52 19.62 12.75
C MET A 1 -65.50 20.33 11.89
N THR A 2 -65.31 21.61 12.12
CA THR A 2 -64.19 22.37 11.50
C THR A 2 -62.92 21.88 12.13
N LEU A 3 -61.95 21.45 11.30
CA LEU A 3 -60.64 21.02 11.76
C LEU A 3 -59.88 22.24 12.29
N ASP A 4 -59.65 22.28 13.57
CA ASP A 4 -58.91 23.37 14.21
C ASP A 4 -57.38 22.99 14.15
N ILE A 5 -56.74 23.34 13.05
CA ILE A 5 -55.30 23.07 12.82
C ILE A 5 -54.41 23.97 13.70
N LEU A 6 -54.95 25.04 14.27
CA LEU A 6 -54.24 25.87 15.23
C LEU A 6 -53.90 25.12 16.53
N GLN A 7 -54.56 24.00 16.81
CA GLN A 7 -54.21 23.11 17.93
C GLN A 7 -53.04 22.17 17.67
N LEU A 8 -52.54 22.11 16.43
CA LEU A 8 -51.35 21.33 16.09
C LEU A 8 -50.09 22.11 16.48
N HIS A 9 -49.36 21.64 17.45
CA HIS A 9 -48.03 22.20 17.75
C HIS A 9 -47.07 21.91 16.61
N GLN A 10 -46.31 22.94 16.18
CA GLN A 10 -45.32 22.76 15.09
C GLN A 10 -44.27 21.67 15.40
N ASP A 11 -43.98 21.45 16.68
CA ASP A 11 -43.05 20.39 17.12
C ASP A 11 -43.59 18.98 16.85
N ASP A 12 -44.88 18.76 16.89
CA ASP A 12 -45.51 17.46 16.56
C ASP A 12 -45.38 17.14 15.08
N TRP A 13 -45.42 18.13 14.21
CA TRP A 13 -45.21 17.98 12.77
C TRP A 13 -43.73 17.70 12.45
N ARG A 14 -42.81 18.31 13.17
CA ARG A 14 -41.37 18.16 13.02
C ARG A 14 -40.93 16.75 13.38
N ALA A 15 -41.49 16.19 14.44
CA ALA A 15 -41.22 14.83 14.88
C ALA A 15 -41.72 13.77 13.87
N SER A 16 -42.92 13.99 13.24
CA SER A 16 -43.53 13.03 12.32
C SER A 16 -42.98 13.10 10.88
N ILE A 17 -42.39 14.22 10.46
CA ILE A 17 -41.99 14.48 9.05
C ILE A 17 -40.48 14.53 8.86
N GLY A 18 -39.69 14.63 9.93
CA GLY A 18 -38.21 14.80 9.89
C GLY A 18 -37.79 16.26 9.64
N GLY A 19 -36.89 16.77 10.50
CA GLY A 19 -36.51 18.19 10.59
C GLY A 19 -36.13 18.85 9.27
N GLY A 20 -35.39 18.18 8.41
CA GLY A 20 -34.92 18.75 7.13
C GLY A 20 -36.01 18.93 6.06
N ASN A 21 -37.14 18.14 6.13
CA ASN A 21 -38.31 18.33 5.25
C ASN A 21 -39.21 19.44 5.82
N PHE A 22 -39.27 19.54 7.13
CA PHE A 22 -40.06 20.57 7.81
C PHE A 22 -39.50 21.97 7.50
N ASP A 23 -38.19 22.21 7.71
CA ASP A 23 -37.56 23.52 7.49
C ASP A 23 -37.67 24.00 6.01
N ARG A 24 -37.57 23.05 5.07
CA ARG A 24 -37.84 23.34 3.65
C ARG A 24 -39.30 23.63 3.36
N GLY A 25 -40.24 22.98 4.04
CA GLY A 25 -41.66 23.21 3.93
C GLY A 25 -42.08 24.60 4.44
N VAL A 26 -41.49 25.03 5.56
CA VAL A 26 -41.69 26.40 6.10
C VAL A 26 -41.30 27.46 5.07
N ARG A 27 -40.14 27.26 4.41
CA ARG A 27 -39.70 28.19 3.35
C ARG A 27 -40.68 28.22 2.17
N TYR A 28 -41.21 27.06 1.74
CA TYR A 28 -42.15 26.97 0.62
C TYR A 28 -43.50 27.62 0.94
N ALA A 29 -43.98 27.53 2.19
CA ALA A 29 -45.18 28.21 2.65
C ALA A 29 -44.95 29.74 2.65
N ALA A 30 -43.84 30.22 3.21
CA ALA A 30 -43.48 31.63 3.26
C ALA A 30 -43.32 32.26 1.84
N GLU A 31 -42.84 31.47 0.87
CA GLU A 31 -42.73 31.91 -0.53
C GLU A 31 -44.04 31.83 -1.32
N GLY A 32 -45.19 31.49 -0.67
CA GLY A 32 -46.52 31.41 -1.29
C GLY A 32 -46.63 30.33 -2.38
N ARG A 33 -45.79 29.27 -2.32
CA ARG A 33 -45.72 28.20 -3.35
C ARG A 33 -46.83 27.16 -3.21
N SER A 34 -47.60 27.17 -2.10
CA SER A 34 -48.68 26.24 -1.82
C SER A 34 -50.01 26.90 -1.99
N GLN A 35 -50.95 26.21 -2.66
CA GLN A 35 -52.33 26.61 -2.85
C GLN A 35 -53.24 25.50 -2.35
N LEU A 36 -54.19 25.86 -1.49
CA LEU A 36 -55.22 24.93 -1.02
C LEU A 36 -56.35 24.81 -2.07
N LEU A 37 -56.76 23.59 -2.34
CA LEU A 37 -57.72 23.27 -3.37
C LEU A 37 -59.09 22.92 -2.77
N SER A 38 -59.12 22.11 -1.72
CA SER A 38 -60.34 21.78 -0.98
C SER A 38 -60.00 21.20 0.39
N LEU A 39 -60.90 21.40 1.35
CA LEU A 39 -60.85 20.72 2.64
C LEU A 39 -62.24 20.09 2.90
N HIS A 40 -62.30 18.77 2.98
CA HIS A 40 -63.49 18.02 3.27
C HIS A 40 -63.26 17.00 4.39
N GLN A 41 -64.04 17.04 5.43
CA GLN A 41 -63.91 16.26 6.65
C GLN A 41 -62.48 16.37 7.20
N GLN A 42 -61.65 15.30 7.08
CA GLN A 42 -60.28 15.24 7.57
C GLN A 42 -59.28 15.16 6.41
N THR A 43 -59.67 15.43 5.17
CA THR A 43 -58.82 15.34 3.99
C THR A 43 -58.62 16.71 3.36
N LEU A 44 -57.38 17.16 3.34
CA LEU A 44 -56.94 18.38 2.64
C LEU A 44 -56.37 18.03 1.28
N MET A 45 -56.87 18.67 0.23
CA MET A 45 -56.28 18.66 -1.10
C MET A 45 -55.56 19.97 -1.37
N ALA A 46 -54.31 19.88 -1.79
CA ALA A 46 -53.52 21.07 -2.08
C ALA A 46 -52.67 20.87 -3.34
N SER A 47 -52.12 21.96 -3.85
CA SER A 47 -51.08 21.94 -4.88
C SER A 47 -49.90 22.80 -4.45
N CYS A 48 -48.65 22.38 -4.75
CA CYS A 48 -47.45 23.12 -4.41
C CYS A 48 -46.51 23.15 -5.59
N ARG A 49 -45.97 24.33 -5.88
CA ARG A 49 -45.00 24.52 -6.99
C ARG A 49 -43.58 24.24 -6.51
N GLY A 50 -42.92 23.27 -7.12
CA GLY A 50 -41.52 22.94 -6.86
C GLY A 50 -40.53 24.00 -7.40
N THR A 51 -39.28 23.85 -7.05
CA THR A 51 -38.19 24.76 -7.51
C THR A 51 -38.01 24.77 -9.01
N SER A 52 -38.34 23.68 -9.71
CA SER A 52 -38.28 23.54 -11.17
C SER A 52 -39.55 24.11 -11.88
N GLY A 53 -40.46 24.74 -11.16
CA GLY A 53 -41.72 25.21 -11.72
C GLY A 53 -42.81 24.14 -11.83
N GLN A 54 -42.51 22.89 -11.64
CA GLN A 54 -43.46 21.76 -11.68
C GLN A 54 -44.42 21.83 -10.50
N VAL A 55 -45.74 21.62 -10.78
CA VAL A 55 -46.78 21.62 -9.74
C VAL A 55 -47.09 20.20 -9.29
N TYR A 56 -46.97 19.99 -8.00
CA TYR A 56 -47.27 18.72 -7.34
C TYR A 56 -48.58 18.81 -6.60
N ARG A 57 -49.47 17.82 -6.73
CA ARG A 57 -50.75 17.73 -5.96
C ARG A 57 -50.51 16.91 -4.70
N GLN A 58 -51.13 17.35 -3.59
CA GLN A 58 -51.10 16.67 -2.31
C GLN A 58 -52.50 16.24 -1.91
N ARG A 59 -52.58 15.06 -1.29
CA ARG A 59 -53.75 14.59 -0.54
C ARG A 59 -53.27 14.28 0.89
N ILE A 60 -53.77 15.01 1.85
CA ILE A 60 -53.33 14.98 3.24
C ILE A 60 -54.50 14.57 4.13
N GLN A 61 -54.39 13.44 4.80
CA GLN A 61 -55.35 12.99 5.82
C GLN A 61 -54.81 13.37 7.20
N LEU A 62 -55.69 13.93 8.01
CA LEU A 62 -55.41 14.40 9.37
C LEU A 62 -56.31 13.61 10.32
N GLN A 63 -55.76 12.82 11.21
CA GLN A 63 -56.49 12.01 12.18
C GLN A 63 -56.12 12.46 13.60
N ALA A 64 -57.09 12.90 14.38
CA ALA A 64 -56.86 13.19 15.78
C ALA A 64 -56.56 11.90 16.54
N GLN A 65 -55.53 11.93 17.40
CA GLN A 65 -55.18 10.85 18.33
C GLN A 65 -55.24 11.36 19.77
N GLU A 66 -55.19 10.47 20.75
CA GLU A 66 -55.25 10.82 22.18
C GLU A 66 -54.18 11.81 22.63
N PHE A 67 -53.04 11.78 21.93
CA PHE A 67 -51.91 12.71 22.11
C PHE A 67 -51.45 13.26 20.74
N GLY A 68 -52.13 14.31 20.24
CA GLY A 68 -51.74 15.01 19.02
C GLY A 68 -52.46 14.52 17.76
N TRP A 69 -51.85 14.76 16.59
CA TRP A 69 -52.41 14.46 15.27
C TRP A 69 -51.52 13.55 14.46
N ARG A 70 -52.10 12.54 13.85
CA ARG A 70 -51.43 11.73 12.85
C ARG A 70 -51.65 12.36 11.47
N ILE A 71 -50.52 12.67 10.80
CA ILE A 71 -50.51 13.25 9.47
C ILE A 71 -50.13 12.16 8.47
N ASP A 72 -50.97 11.93 7.48
CA ASP A 72 -50.77 10.99 6.39
C ASP A 72 -50.85 11.75 5.06
N GLY A 73 -49.74 12.27 4.61
CA GLY A 73 -49.65 13.19 3.49
C GLY A 73 -49.01 12.57 2.24
N HIS A 74 -49.81 12.29 1.22
CA HIS A 74 -49.34 11.84 -0.10
C HIS A 74 -49.14 13.02 -1.03
N CYS A 75 -48.02 13.01 -1.80
CA CYS A 75 -47.64 14.04 -2.74
C CYS A 75 -47.16 13.44 -4.05
N GLY A 76 -47.52 14.04 -5.18
CA GLY A 76 -47.00 13.63 -6.50
C GLY A 76 -45.48 13.88 -6.77
N CYS A 77 -44.74 14.39 -5.79
CA CYS A 77 -43.31 14.61 -5.93
C CYS A 77 -42.49 13.30 -5.76
N PRO A 78 -41.18 13.25 -6.13
CA PRO A 78 -40.36 12.05 -5.98
C PRO A 78 -40.28 11.48 -4.56
N VAL A 79 -40.42 12.28 -3.51
CA VAL A 79 -40.43 11.84 -2.10
C VAL A 79 -41.73 11.14 -1.71
N ARG A 80 -42.83 11.42 -2.42
CA ARG A 80 -44.19 10.83 -2.34
C ARG A 80 -44.91 10.95 -1.02
N TYR A 81 -44.27 10.83 0.14
CA TYR A 81 -44.93 10.76 1.46
C TYR A 81 -44.32 11.78 2.43
N ASN A 82 -45.16 12.45 3.19
CA ASN A 82 -44.86 13.44 4.24
C ASN A 82 -43.67 14.35 3.90
N CYS A 83 -43.61 14.84 2.67
CA CYS A 83 -42.55 15.67 2.13
C CYS A 83 -42.73 17.17 2.44
N LYS A 84 -41.70 17.98 2.06
CA LYS A 84 -41.76 19.46 2.23
C LYS A 84 -42.98 20.12 1.64
N HIS A 85 -43.61 19.57 0.58
CA HIS A 85 -44.81 20.12 -0.03
C HIS A 85 -46.05 19.87 0.82
N VAL A 86 -46.10 18.75 1.56
CA VAL A 86 -47.13 18.44 2.55
C VAL A 86 -47.06 19.44 3.71
N VAL A 87 -45.84 19.68 4.21
CA VAL A 87 -45.63 20.69 5.27
C VAL A 87 -46.07 22.08 4.81
N ALA A 88 -45.71 22.48 3.59
CA ALA A 88 -46.08 23.78 3.03
C ALA A 88 -47.63 23.94 2.95
N ALA A 89 -48.36 22.90 2.55
CA ALA A 89 -49.80 22.91 2.45
C ALA A 89 -50.48 23.06 3.84
N LEU A 90 -49.96 22.34 4.85
CA LEU A 90 -50.50 22.44 6.22
C LEU A 90 -50.24 23.81 6.85
N LEU A 91 -49.03 24.37 6.67
CA LEU A 91 -48.73 25.72 7.15
C LEU A 91 -49.53 26.80 6.44
N THR A 92 -49.82 26.61 5.13
CA THR A 92 -50.68 27.52 4.38
C THR A 92 -52.13 27.47 4.90
N LEU A 93 -52.62 26.27 5.27
CA LEU A 93 -53.94 26.12 5.87
C LEU A 93 -54.02 26.79 7.26
N GLN A 94 -52.99 26.58 8.08
CA GLN A 94 -52.89 27.23 9.39
C GLN A 94 -52.91 28.76 9.26
N ALA A 95 -52.08 29.32 8.37
CA ALA A 95 -52.04 30.76 8.14
C ALA A 95 -53.36 31.33 7.62
N GLN A 96 -54.15 30.59 6.80
CA GLN A 96 -55.47 30.99 6.37
C GLN A 96 -56.50 31.01 7.53
N GLN A 97 -56.40 30.04 8.41
CA GLN A 97 -57.30 30.01 9.62
C GLN A 97 -56.93 31.13 10.59
N GLU A 98 -55.68 31.40 10.84
CA GLU A 98 -55.21 32.53 11.66
C GLU A 98 -55.60 33.88 11.08
N ALA A 99 -55.70 34.01 9.78
CA ALA A 99 -56.18 35.22 9.10
C ALA A 99 -57.71 35.35 9.01
N GLY A 100 -58.45 34.40 9.55
CA GLY A 100 -59.94 34.40 9.51
C GLY A 100 -60.55 34.22 8.11
N LEU A 101 -59.74 33.66 7.17
CA LEU A 101 -60.22 33.43 5.82
C LEU A 101 -61.07 32.15 5.74
N PRO A 102 -62.09 32.13 4.85
CA PRO A 102 -62.97 30.95 4.74
C PRO A 102 -62.17 29.72 4.25
N PRO A 103 -62.55 28.49 4.70
CA PRO A 103 -61.93 27.27 4.25
C PRO A 103 -62.07 27.12 2.73
N PRO A 104 -61.09 26.43 2.06
CA PRO A 104 -61.20 26.26 0.64
C PRO A 104 -62.49 25.56 0.22
N PRO A 105 -63.02 25.89 -0.95
CA PRO A 105 -64.38 25.47 -1.36
C PRO A 105 -64.49 23.94 -1.43
N LEU A 106 -65.69 23.42 -1.17
CA LEU A 106 -66.02 22.02 -1.41
C LEU A 106 -65.74 21.67 -2.91
N PRO A 107 -65.20 20.52 -3.24
CA PRO A 107 -65.10 20.15 -4.64
C PRO A 107 -66.46 20.11 -5.28
N LEU A 108 -66.68 20.90 -6.33
CA LEU A 108 -67.89 20.85 -7.15
C LEU A 108 -68.03 19.44 -7.68
N MET A 109 -68.97 18.69 -7.17
CA MET A 109 -69.35 17.42 -7.81
C MET A 109 -69.88 17.78 -9.22
N PRO A 110 -69.37 17.10 -10.26
CA PRO A 110 -69.97 17.22 -11.58
C PRO A 110 -71.43 16.85 -11.42
N PRO A 111 -72.39 17.59 -12.11
CA PRO A 111 -73.79 17.26 -12.04
C PRO A 111 -73.98 15.79 -12.45
N PRO A 112 -74.94 15.07 -11.82
CA PRO A 112 -75.21 13.70 -12.21
C PRO A 112 -75.46 13.65 -13.74
N PRO A 113 -74.84 12.66 -14.47
CA PRO A 113 -75.06 12.59 -15.90
C PRO A 113 -76.60 12.53 -16.20
N THR A 114 -77.04 13.51 -16.89
CA THR A 114 -78.40 13.45 -17.50
C THR A 114 -78.42 12.22 -18.35
N LYS A 115 -79.31 11.30 -18.13
CA LYS A 115 -79.51 10.12 -18.95
C LYS A 115 -79.89 10.64 -20.34
N ILE A 116 -78.77 10.74 -21.18
CA ILE A 116 -78.99 10.83 -22.59
C ILE A 116 -79.43 9.44 -23.02
N ALA A 117 -80.55 9.37 -23.71
CA ALA A 117 -81.04 8.15 -24.28
C ALA A 117 -79.88 7.45 -25.03
N SER A 118 -79.55 6.22 -24.60
CA SER A 118 -78.52 5.44 -25.19
C SER A 118 -78.81 5.21 -26.67
N GLU A 119 -78.05 5.85 -27.55
CA GLU A 119 -77.92 5.37 -28.91
C GLU A 119 -77.55 3.90 -28.89
N PRO A 120 -78.06 3.06 -29.82
CA PRO A 120 -77.76 1.64 -29.78
C PRO A 120 -76.23 1.44 -29.92
N GLN A 121 -75.66 0.84 -28.89
CA GLN A 121 -74.23 0.45 -28.92
C GLN A 121 -74.07 -0.67 -29.92
N VAL A 122 -73.32 -0.41 -30.97
CA VAL A 122 -72.94 -1.43 -31.95
C VAL A 122 -71.70 -2.15 -31.37
N GLU A 123 -71.87 -3.42 -31.10
CA GLU A 123 -70.75 -4.29 -30.67
C GLU A 123 -70.24 -5.05 -31.90
N GLU A 124 -69.03 -4.70 -32.33
CA GLU A 124 -68.34 -5.41 -33.44
C GLU A 124 -67.43 -6.48 -32.85
N ARG A 125 -67.58 -7.73 -33.31
CA ARG A 125 -66.85 -8.88 -32.84
C ARG A 125 -65.73 -9.18 -33.78
N LEU A 126 -64.48 -9.11 -33.30
CA LEU A 126 -63.28 -9.40 -34.03
C LEU A 126 -62.70 -10.76 -33.64
N GLU A 127 -62.76 -11.74 -34.58
CA GLU A 127 -62.23 -13.10 -34.37
C GLU A 127 -61.02 -13.36 -35.31
N GLY A 128 -60.17 -14.33 -34.92
CA GLY A 128 -59.03 -14.76 -35.74
C GLY A 128 -57.82 -13.84 -35.72
N LEU A 129 -57.80 -12.84 -34.83
CA LEU A 129 -56.63 -11.96 -34.65
C LEU A 129 -55.49 -12.74 -33.96
N GLN A 130 -54.32 -12.69 -34.53
CA GLN A 130 -53.11 -13.28 -33.90
C GLN A 130 -52.52 -12.32 -32.89
N PRO A 131 -52.22 -12.77 -31.64
CA PRO A 131 -51.61 -11.93 -30.63
C PRO A 131 -50.14 -11.70 -30.94
N THR A 132 -49.68 -10.46 -30.74
CA THR A 132 -48.27 -10.15 -30.69
C THR A 132 -47.79 -10.29 -29.23
N ALA A 133 -46.77 -11.12 -29.00
CA ALA A 133 -46.19 -11.23 -27.65
C ALA A 133 -45.36 -9.99 -27.33
N VAL A 134 -45.61 -9.43 -26.16
CA VAL A 134 -44.88 -8.31 -25.61
C VAL A 134 -44.15 -8.78 -24.35
N LEU A 135 -42.85 -8.84 -24.42
CA LEU A 135 -41.99 -9.23 -23.31
C LEU A 135 -41.32 -7.98 -22.68
N SER A 136 -41.64 -7.69 -21.44
CA SER A 136 -40.99 -6.59 -20.68
C SER A 136 -39.94 -7.15 -19.75
N LEU A 137 -38.73 -6.59 -19.77
CA LEU A 137 -37.60 -6.99 -18.91
C LEU A 137 -37.23 -5.84 -17.96
N GLY A 138 -37.05 -6.14 -16.67
CA GLY A 138 -36.69 -5.16 -15.66
C GLY A 138 -35.92 -5.77 -14.48
N SER A 139 -35.17 -4.92 -13.79
CA SER A 139 -34.46 -5.24 -12.54
C SER A 139 -34.79 -4.25 -11.45
N HIS A 140 -34.79 -4.71 -10.20
CA HIS A 140 -34.99 -3.87 -9.03
C HIS A 140 -34.03 -4.26 -7.93
N VAL A 141 -33.35 -3.27 -7.35
CA VAL A 141 -32.43 -3.48 -6.22
C VAL A 141 -33.18 -3.26 -4.92
N ARG A 142 -33.26 -4.27 -4.09
CA ARG A 142 -33.87 -4.23 -2.78
C ARG A 142 -32.83 -4.44 -1.69
N MET A 143 -32.91 -3.64 -0.63
CA MET A 143 -32.10 -3.85 0.57
C MET A 143 -32.69 -4.99 1.39
N HIS A 144 -31.93 -6.04 1.63
CA HIS A 144 -32.31 -7.18 2.45
C HIS A 144 -31.46 -7.23 3.72
N PHE A 145 -32.12 -7.45 4.86
CA PHE A 145 -31.42 -7.64 6.14
C PHE A 145 -31.11 -9.11 6.35
N ASP A 146 -29.83 -9.47 6.34
CA ASP A 146 -29.39 -10.82 6.71
C ASP A 146 -29.34 -10.94 8.25
N ALA A 147 -30.35 -11.57 8.81
CA ALA A 147 -30.46 -11.76 10.26
C ALA A 147 -29.32 -12.62 10.85
N ARG A 148 -28.65 -13.48 10.05
CA ARG A 148 -27.52 -14.30 10.50
C ARG A 148 -26.22 -13.50 10.57
N LYS A 149 -26.07 -12.51 9.70
CA LYS A 149 -24.86 -11.67 9.61
C LYS A 149 -25.04 -10.28 10.24
N GLY A 150 -26.27 -9.91 10.65
CA GLY A 150 -26.57 -8.62 11.24
C GLY A 150 -26.30 -7.42 10.31
N ARG A 151 -26.31 -7.63 8.99
CA ARG A 151 -25.96 -6.62 7.99
C ARG A 151 -27.00 -6.53 6.90
N MET A 152 -27.25 -5.30 6.42
CA MET A 152 -28.01 -5.05 5.21
C MET A 152 -27.16 -5.42 4.00
N HIS A 153 -27.73 -6.13 3.03
CA HIS A 153 -27.12 -6.37 1.73
C HIS A 153 -28.11 -6.07 0.61
N GLU A 154 -27.58 -5.65 -0.53
CA GLU A 154 -28.33 -5.43 -1.74
C GLU A 154 -28.66 -6.76 -2.39
N GLN A 155 -29.92 -7.00 -2.66
CA GLN A 155 -30.40 -8.12 -3.47
C GLN A 155 -31.12 -7.57 -4.70
N THR A 156 -30.58 -7.90 -5.88
CA THR A 156 -31.24 -7.53 -7.12
C THR A 156 -32.22 -8.61 -7.53
N GLN A 157 -33.43 -8.19 -7.88
CA GLN A 157 -34.46 -9.05 -8.45
C GLN A 157 -34.65 -8.73 -9.91
N HIS A 158 -34.60 -9.74 -10.76
CA HIS A 158 -34.83 -9.62 -12.18
C HIS A 158 -36.17 -10.25 -12.53
N ARG A 159 -36.93 -9.63 -13.42
CA ARG A 159 -38.25 -10.09 -13.86
C ARG A 159 -38.42 -9.91 -15.38
N ALA A 160 -39.06 -10.87 -15.98
CA ALA A 160 -39.71 -10.74 -17.28
C ALA A 160 -41.21 -10.70 -17.06
N ALA A 161 -41.94 -9.97 -17.88
CA ALA A 161 -43.40 -9.97 -17.88
C ALA A 161 -43.92 -10.19 -19.30
N LEU A 162 -44.80 -11.18 -19.48
CA LEU A 162 -45.41 -11.52 -20.74
C LEU A 162 -46.82 -10.92 -20.82
N ALA A 163 -47.04 -10.13 -21.85
CA ALA A 163 -48.36 -9.66 -22.25
C ALA A 163 -48.63 -10.00 -23.72
N PHE A 164 -49.88 -9.97 -24.11
CA PHE A 164 -50.31 -10.17 -25.47
C PHE A 164 -51.00 -8.91 -25.98
N GLU A 165 -50.62 -8.46 -27.15
CA GLU A 165 -51.17 -7.27 -27.77
C GLU A 165 -52.05 -7.62 -28.99
N TYR A 166 -53.30 -7.15 -28.98
CA TYR A 166 -54.25 -7.24 -30.05
C TYR A 166 -54.65 -5.82 -30.49
N GLN A 167 -54.31 -5.42 -31.71
CA GLN A 167 -54.61 -4.07 -32.24
C GLN A 167 -54.33 -2.91 -31.25
N GLY A 168 -53.14 -2.96 -30.62
CA GLY A 168 -52.69 -1.94 -29.67
C GLY A 168 -53.24 -2.07 -28.25
N GLN A 169 -54.07 -3.08 -27.96
CA GLN A 169 -54.58 -3.37 -26.63
C GLN A 169 -53.83 -4.52 -26.00
N ARG A 170 -53.27 -4.30 -24.80
CA ARG A 170 -52.49 -5.30 -24.06
C ARG A 170 -53.35 -6.03 -23.06
N THR A 171 -53.18 -7.33 -22.99
CA THR A 171 -53.81 -8.22 -22.03
C THR A 171 -52.81 -9.32 -21.57
N PHE A 172 -53.11 -9.95 -20.44
CA PHE A 172 -52.30 -11.06 -19.90
C PHE A 172 -53.16 -11.96 -18.98
N GLY A 173 -52.54 -13.01 -18.44
CA GLY A 173 -53.20 -13.98 -17.56
C GLY A 173 -54.14 -14.94 -18.32
N LYS A 174 -54.97 -15.70 -17.57
CA LYS A 174 -55.85 -16.73 -18.18
C LYS A 174 -56.83 -16.08 -19.19
N PRO A 175 -57.02 -16.63 -20.35
CA PRO A 175 -57.89 -16.07 -21.39
C PRO A 175 -59.36 -16.33 -21.07
N ALA A 176 -59.84 -15.85 -19.91
CA ALA A 176 -61.20 -16.10 -19.43
C ALA A 176 -62.24 -15.10 -19.96
N LYS A 177 -61.82 -14.01 -20.57
CA LYS A 177 -62.73 -12.94 -21.06
C LYS A 177 -62.17 -12.29 -22.33
N ASP A 178 -63.06 -12.00 -23.28
CA ASP A 178 -62.82 -11.19 -24.45
C ASP A 178 -62.36 -9.77 -24.04
N LEU A 179 -61.59 -9.12 -24.89
CA LEU A 179 -61.21 -7.71 -24.69
C LEU A 179 -62.31 -6.81 -25.24
N LEU A 180 -62.83 -5.92 -24.40
CA LEU A 180 -63.78 -4.91 -24.82
C LEU A 180 -63.08 -3.55 -24.98
N VAL A 181 -62.95 -3.07 -26.19
CA VAL A 181 -62.31 -1.81 -26.54
C VAL A 181 -63.32 -0.80 -27.01
N ARG A 182 -63.51 0.26 -26.26
CA ARG A 182 -64.43 1.32 -26.66
C ARG A 182 -63.73 2.28 -27.61
N GLN A 183 -64.06 2.20 -28.93
CA GLN A 183 -63.48 3.08 -29.94
C GLN A 183 -64.20 4.42 -30.07
N SER A 184 -65.50 4.43 -29.83
CA SER A 184 -66.32 5.66 -29.83
C SER A 184 -67.47 5.52 -28.81
N PRO A 185 -68.25 6.56 -28.57
CA PRO A 185 -69.43 6.47 -27.72
C PRO A 185 -70.45 5.42 -28.16
N THR A 186 -70.45 5.07 -29.43
CA THR A 186 -71.42 4.16 -30.03
C THR A 186 -70.86 2.84 -30.49
N LEU A 187 -69.51 2.69 -30.59
CA LEU A 187 -68.86 1.50 -31.10
C LEU A 187 -67.95 0.89 -30.03
N THR A 188 -68.22 -0.36 -29.63
CA THR A 188 -67.41 -1.20 -28.80
C THR A 188 -66.91 -2.41 -29.59
N LEU A 189 -65.59 -2.56 -29.71
CA LEU A 189 -65.02 -3.74 -30.30
C LEU A 189 -64.88 -4.84 -29.22
N ARG A 190 -65.33 -6.02 -29.50
CA ARG A 190 -65.08 -7.24 -28.70
C ARG A 190 -64.06 -8.07 -29.45
N ILE A 191 -62.84 -8.09 -28.97
CA ILE A 191 -61.72 -8.89 -29.50
C ILE A 191 -61.72 -10.22 -28.74
N ILE A 192 -61.87 -11.31 -29.53
CA ILE A 192 -61.78 -12.67 -29.01
C ILE A 192 -60.31 -13.08 -28.98
N ARG A 193 -59.84 -13.44 -27.78
CA ARG A 193 -58.44 -13.86 -27.56
C ARG A 193 -58.24 -15.28 -28.12
N ASP A 194 -57.11 -15.47 -28.85
CA ASP A 194 -56.70 -16.80 -29.32
C ASP A 194 -55.88 -17.51 -28.20
N ALA A 195 -56.60 -18.25 -27.36
CA ALA A 195 -56.00 -18.97 -26.22
C ALA A 195 -54.94 -19.99 -26.65
N ALA A 196 -55.05 -20.57 -27.85
CA ALA A 196 -54.10 -21.56 -28.33
C ALA A 196 -52.78 -20.88 -28.79
N ALA A 197 -52.88 -19.73 -29.47
CA ALA A 197 -51.73 -18.93 -29.86
C ALA A 197 -51.00 -18.34 -28.61
N GLU A 198 -51.72 -17.80 -27.66
CA GLU A 198 -51.14 -17.31 -26.40
C GLU A 198 -50.43 -18.41 -25.60
N ALA A 199 -51.00 -19.63 -25.55
CA ALA A 199 -50.38 -20.77 -24.89
C ALA A 199 -49.10 -21.25 -25.60
N ARG A 200 -49.05 -21.15 -26.92
CA ARG A 200 -47.80 -21.44 -27.68
C ARG A 200 -46.71 -20.43 -27.39
N LEU A 201 -47.05 -19.14 -27.42
CA LEU A 201 -46.09 -18.05 -27.09
C LEU A 201 -45.58 -18.16 -25.68
N ARG A 202 -46.45 -18.48 -24.71
CA ARG A 202 -46.02 -18.70 -23.31
C ARG A 202 -45.06 -19.88 -23.17
N ARG A 203 -45.35 -21.02 -23.86
CA ARG A 203 -44.45 -22.17 -23.83
C ARG A 203 -43.06 -21.83 -24.36
N CYS A 204 -42.92 -20.92 -25.34
CA CYS A 204 -41.61 -20.49 -25.82
C CYS A 204 -40.74 -19.90 -24.70
N LEU A 205 -41.33 -19.20 -23.73
CA LEU A 205 -40.58 -18.67 -22.54
C LEU A 205 -40.28 -19.78 -21.54
N GLU A 206 -41.21 -20.69 -21.30
CA GLU A 206 -41.04 -21.84 -20.41
C GLU A 206 -39.93 -22.76 -20.94
N ASP A 207 -39.90 -23.06 -22.26
CA ASP A 207 -38.86 -23.82 -22.95
C ASP A 207 -37.51 -23.11 -22.92
N ALA A 208 -37.49 -21.78 -22.76
CA ALA A 208 -36.28 -20.99 -22.55
C ALA A 208 -35.83 -20.97 -21.07
N GLY A 209 -36.51 -21.73 -20.21
CA GLY A 209 -36.16 -21.90 -18.79
C GLY A 209 -36.81 -20.90 -17.84
N LEU A 210 -37.66 -19.95 -18.33
CA LEU A 210 -38.36 -19.01 -17.46
C LEU A 210 -39.50 -19.72 -16.73
N GLN A 211 -39.61 -19.43 -15.43
CA GLN A 211 -40.65 -19.96 -14.56
C GLN A 211 -41.58 -18.82 -14.12
N VAL A 212 -42.86 -19.14 -13.96
CA VAL A 212 -43.85 -18.16 -13.48
C VAL A 212 -43.51 -17.76 -12.05
N SER A 213 -43.34 -16.47 -11.84
CA SER A 213 -43.04 -15.96 -10.50
C SER A 213 -44.32 -15.66 -9.73
N LEU A 214 -44.46 -16.33 -8.57
CA LEU A 214 -45.58 -16.06 -7.63
C LEU A 214 -45.26 -14.89 -6.67
N ARG A 215 -44.02 -14.35 -6.72
CA ARG A 215 -43.57 -13.29 -5.83
C ARG A 215 -43.80 -11.92 -6.48
N GLN A 216 -44.41 -11.01 -5.74
CA GLN A 216 -44.51 -9.61 -6.14
C GLN A 216 -43.09 -8.98 -6.19
N SER A 217 -42.83 -8.22 -7.23
CA SER A 217 -41.57 -7.52 -7.42
C SER A 217 -41.80 -6.13 -7.98
N GLU A 218 -41.01 -5.15 -7.53
CA GLU A 218 -41.04 -3.78 -8.07
C GLU A 218 -40.19 -3.63 -9.36
N ALA A 219 -39.61 -4.72 -9.87
CA ALA A 219 -38.82 -4.72 -11.11
C ALA A 219 -39.64 -4.31 -12.32
N LEU A 220 -40.93 -4.70 -12.34
CA LEU A 220 -41.89 -4.34 -13.39
C LEU A 220 -43.24 -3.98 -12.78
N PRO A 221 -43.98 -3.02 -13.38
CA PRO A 221 -45.34 -2.72 -12.92
C PRO A 221 -46.28 -3.92 -13.17
N ALA A 222 -47.35 -4.05 -12.35
CA ALA A 222 -48.28 -5.16 -12.46
C ALA A 222 -49.00 -5.22 -13.82
N GLU A 223 -49.16 -4.10 -14.50
CA GLU A 223 -49.77 -4.00 -15.83
C GLU A 223 -48.81 -4.44 -16.95
N ALA A 224 -47.51 -4.70 -16.68
CA ALA A 224 -46.54 -5.13 -17.70
C ALA A 224 -46.82 -6.53 -18.25
N GLY A 225 -47.54 -7.40 -17.50
CA GLY A 225 -47.87 -8.74 -17.94
C GLY A 225 -47.75 -9.76 -16.80
N GLU A 226 -47.86 -11.03 -17.21
CA GLU A 226 -47.60 -12.18 -16.32
C GLU A 226 -46.10 -12.27 -15.94
N PRO A 227 -45.73 -12.33 -14.65
CA PRO A 227 -44.35 -12.28 -14.24
C PRO A 227 -43.65 -13.63 -14.36
N PHE A 228 -42.42 -13.61 -14.86
CA PHE A 228 -41.51 -14.75 -14.97
C PHE A 228 -40.16 -14.42 -14.33
N GLU A 229 -39.47 -15.46 -13.88
CA GLU A 229 -38.11 -15.37 -13.32
C GLU A 229 -37.22 -16.51 -13.82
N LEU A 230 -35.90 -16.31 -13.73
CA LEU A 230 -34.85 -17.31 -13.91
C LEU A 230 -34.07 -17.50 -12.62
N ASP A 231 -33.50 -18.68 -12.44
CA ASP A 231 -32.88 -19.09 -11.17
C ASP A 231 -31.55 -18.40 -10.84
N SER A 232 -30.86 -17.83 -11.84
CA SER A 232 -29.55 -17.21 -11.64
C SER A 232 -29.25 -16.07 -12.60
N ASP A 233 -28.32 -15.20 -12.20
CA ASP A 233 -27.84 -14.11 -13.04
C ASP A 233 -27.19 -14.61 -14.34
N GLY A 234 -26.51 -15.77 -14.29
CA GLY A 234 -25.95 -16.41 -15.48
C GLY A 234 -27.03 -16.83 -16.49
N ALA A 235 -28.15 -17.38 -16.00
CA ALA A 235 -29.30 -17.75 -16.84
C ALA A 235 -29.95 -16.50 -17.45
N TRP A 236 -30.08 -15.39 -16.70
CA TRP A 236 -30.57 -14.11 -17.22
C TRP A 236 -29.67 -13.53 -18.32
N LEU A 237 -28.34 -13.58 -18.12
CA LEU A 237 -27.39 -13.10 -19.11
C LEU A 237 -27.47 -13.92 -20.40
N GLN A 238 -27.47 -15.25 -20.28
CA GLN A 238 -27.62 -16.16 -21.43
C GLN A 238 -28.95 -15.95 -22.16
N PHE A 239 -30.06 -15.83 -21.44
CA PHE A 239 -31.38 -15.54 -21.98
C PHE A 239 -31.36 -14.23 -22.77
N TYR A 240 -30.80 -13.18 -22.21
CA TYR A 240 -30.76 -11.86 -22.84
C TYR A 240 -29.89 -11.86 -24.09
N GLN A 241 -28.73 -12.50 -24.05
CA GLN A 241 -27.79 -12.51 -25.17
C GLN A 241 -28.21 -13.46 -26.31
N GLN A 242 -28.80 -14.61 -26.00
CA GLN A 242 -29.11 -15.62 -27.01
C GLN A 242 -30.59 -15.65 -27.41
N ARG A 243 -31.50 -15.65 -26.41
CA ARG A 243 -32.93 -15.85 -26.66
C ARG A 243 -33.67 -14.56 -27.00
N VAL A 244 -33.30 -13.43 -26.45
CA VAL A 244 -33.97 -12.15 -26.79
C VAL A 244 -33.82 -11.76 -28.28
N PRO A 245 -32.64 -11.90 -28.91
CA PRO A 245 -32.52 -11.70 -30.35
C PRO A 245 -33.41 -12.65 -31.18
N GLU A 246 -33.47 -13.93 -30.82
CA GLU A 246 -34.35 -14.92 -31.47
C GLU A 246 -35.82 -14.55 -31.35
N LEU A 247 -36.27 -14.14 -30.15
CA LEU A 247 -37.65 -13.69 -29.95
C LEU A 247 -37.99 -12.44 -30.76
N ARG A 248 -37.06 -11.47 -30.88
CA ARG A 248 -37.22 -10.29 -31.70
C ARG A 248 -37.34 -10.68 -33.19
N ALA A 249 -36.50 -11.61 -33.65
CA ALA A 249 -36.55 -12.12 -35.01
C ALA A 249 -37.87 -12.89 -35.32
N ALA A 250 -38.45 -13.52 -34.28
CA ALA A 250 -39.76 -14.19 -34.34
C ALA A 250 -40.96 -13.22 -34.22
N GLY A 251 -40.75 -11.91 -34.24
CA GLY A 251 -41.77 -10.88 -34.23
C GLY A 251 -42.30 -10.47 -32.84
N TRP A 252 -41.58 -10.82 -31.74
CA TRP A 252 -41.93 -10.37 -30.41
C TRP A 252 -41.52 -8.92 -30.19
N GLN A 253 -42.34 -8.17 -29.48
CA GLN A 253 -41.95 -6.85 -28.96
C GLN A 253 -41.24 -7.03 -27.61
N VAL A 254 -39.90 -6.83 -27.60
CA VAL A 254 -39.14 -6.92 -26.35
C VAL A 254 -38.82 -5.52 -25.85
N LEU A 255 -39.44 -5.17 -24.72
CA LEU A 255 -39.30 -3.89 -24.02
C LEU A 255 -38.30 -4.04 -22.86
N VAL A 256 -37.14 -3.46 -23.00
CA VAL A 256 -36.09 -3.52 -21.98
C VAL A 256 -36.09 -2.21 -21.20
N ARG A 257 -36.29 -2.29 -19.89
CA ARG A 257 -36.20 -1.11 -19.04
C ARG A 257 -34.76 -0.64 -18.90
N PRO A 258 -34.53 0.66 -18.69
CA PRO A 258 -33.18 1.19 -18.50
C PRO A 258 -32.44 0.61 -17.28
N ASP A 259 -33.18 0.14 -16.29
CA ASP A 259 -32.65 -0.48 -15.06
C ASP A 259 -32.38 -1.98 -15.21
N PHE A 260 -32.70 -2.61 -16.34
CA PHE A 260 -32.43 -4.03 -16.56
C PHE A 260 -30.93 -4.33 -16.61
N GLN A 261 -30.48 -5.19 -15.70
CA GLN A 261 -29.05 -5.37 -15.42
C GLN A 261 -28.25 -6.01 -16.54
N PHE A 262 -28.92 -6.76 -17.41
CA PHE A 262 -28.28 -7.54 -18.49
C PHE A 262 -28.38 -6.86 -19.86
N ASN A 263 -28.90 -5.64 -19.93
CA ASN A 263 -28.81 -4.81 -21.13
C ASN A 263 -27.40 -4.20 -21.21
N LEU A 264 -26.42 -5.06 -21.57
CA LEU A 264 -25.03 -4.68 -21.65
C LEU A 264 -24.72 -4.25 -23.07
N GLN A 265 -24.06 -3.09 -23.20
CA GLN A 265 -23.46 -2.69 -24.47
C GLN A 265 -22.11 -3.39 -24.63
N GLU A 266 -21.78 -3.77 -25.85
CA GLU A 266 -20.46 -4.28 -26.20
C GLU A 266 -19.46 -3.12 -26.23
N VAL A 267 -18.25 -3.39 -25.78
CA VAL A 267 -17.14 -2.45 -25.83
C VAL A 267 -16.45 -2.58 -27.17
N ASP A 268 -16.39 -1.49 -27.94
CA ASP A 268 -15.75 -1.48 -29.25
C ASP A 268 -14.23 -1.73 -29.09
N ASP A 269 -13.59 -0.97 -28.21
CA ASP A 269 -12.15 -1.08 -27.99
C ASP A 269 -11.69 -0.61 -26.60
N TRP A 270 -10.45 -0.92 -26.24
CA TRP A 270 -9.82 -0.55 -25.00
C TRP A 270 -8.58 0.29 -25.29
N TYR A 271 -8.41 1.42 -24.58
CA TYR A 271 -7.26 2.29 -24.75
C TYR A 271 -6.55 2.59 -23.44
N ALA A 272 -5.26 2.88 -23.57
CA ALA A 272 -4.43 3.45 -22.51
C ALA A 272 -3.75 4.70 -23.09
N GLN A 273 -3.89 5.82 -22.43
CA GLN A 273 -3.22 7.08 -22.78
C GLN A 273 -2.22 7.43 -21.71
N ILE A 274 -1.00 7.78 -22.13
CA ILE A 274 0.07 8.25 -21.27
C ILE A 274 0.46 9.65 -21.69
N ASP A 275 0.30 10.59 -20.76
CA ASP A 275 0.76 11.96 -20.92
C ASP A 275 2.05 12.15 -20.13
N GLU A 276 3.17 12.30 -20.84
CA GLU A 276 4.50 12.53 -20.29
C GLU A 276 4.76 14.03 -20.16
N ALA A 277 5.20 14.45 -18.96
CA ALA A 277 5.77 15.79 -18.77
C ALA A 277 7.30 15.65 -18.69
N PRO A 278 8.06 16.01 -19.75
CA PRO A 278 9.51 15.78 -19.83
C PRO A 278 10.33 16.43 -18.70
N GLU A 279 9.79 17.48 -18.09
CA GLU A 279 10.43 18.23 -17.00
C GLU A 279 10.12 17.68 -15.60
N HIS A 280 9.24 16.65 -15.50
CA HIS A 280 8.79 16.11 -14.23
C HIS A 280 9.07 14.60 -14.09
N ASP A 281 9.34 14.16 -12.86
CA ASP A 281 9.54 12.75 -12.52
C ASP A 281 8.23 11.97 -12.39
N TRP A 282 7.15 12.40 -13.06
CA TRP A 282 5.84 11.76 -13.04
C TRP A 282 5.18 11.81 -14.44
N PHE A 283 4.20 10.93 -14.63
CA PHE A 283 3.34 10.87 -15.82
C PHE A 283 1.90 10.62 -15.42
N ASP A 284 0.98 11.03 -16.28
CA ASP A 284 -0.44 10.80 -16.10
C ASP A 284 -0.87 9.61 -16.97
N LEU A 285 -1.56 8.62 -16.34
CA LEU A 285 -2.10 7.43 -16.99
C LEU A 285 -3.61 7.50 -16.99
N GLU A 286 -4.21 7.41 -18.17
CA GLU A 286 -5.63 7.21 -18.37
C GLU A 286 -5.88 5.83 -18.97
N LEU A 287 -6.84 5.09 -18.41
CA LEU A 287 -7.31 3.81 -18.92
C LEU A 287 -8.79 3.95 -19.28
N GLY A 288 -9.19 3.51 -20.46
CA GLY A 288 -10.55 3.70 -20.92
C GLY A 288 -11.02 2.66 -21.93
N ILE A 289 -12.29 2.83 -22.30
CA ILE A 289 -12.97 2.06 -23.36
C ILE A 289 -13.51 3.01 -24.41
N GLU A 290 -13.62 2.54 -25.64
CA GLU A 290 -14.37 3.18 -26.70
C GLU A 290 -15.75 2.52 -26.82
N LEU A 291 -16.78 3.36 -26.91
CA LEU A 291 -18.17 2.93 -27.03
C LEU A 291 -18.91 3.90 -27.96
N ASP A 292 -19.46 3.40 -29.06
CA ASP A 292 -20.10 4.21 -30.12
C ASP A 292 -19.20 5.37 -30.59
N GLY A 293 -17.89 5.13 -30.70
CA GLY A 293 -16.89 6.14 -31.08
C GLY A 293 -16.58 7.20 -30.01
N GLN A 294 -17.05 7.04 -28.78
CA GLN A 294 -16.74 7.91 -27.63
C GLN A 294 -15.78 7.25 -26.66
N ARG A 295 -14.76 7.98 -26.24
CA ARG A 295 -13.81 7.55 -25.22
C ARG A 295 -14.37 7.80 -23.82
N ILE A 296 -14.36 6.76 -23.01
CA ILE A 296 -14.86 6.77 -21.62
C ILE A 296 -13.76 6.28 -20.71
N SER A 297 -13.36 7.13 -19.74
CA SER A 297 -12.38 6.75 -18.72
C SER A 297 -12.93 5.67 -17.81
N LEU A 298 -12.21 4.55 -17.72
CA LEU A 298 -12.58 3.41 -16.87
C LEU A 298 -12.15 3.60 -15.41
N LEU A 299 -11.16 4.41 -15.14
CA LEU A 299 -10.57 4.53 -13.83
C LEU A 299 -11.59 4.92 -12.74
N PRO A 300 -12.41 5.97 -12.90
CA PRO A 300 -13.45 6.33 -11.93
C PRO A 300 -14.50 5.22 -11.75
N ILE A 301 -14.81 4.51 -12.84
CA ILE A 301 -15.82 3.44 -12.85
C ILE A 301 -15.32 2.22 -12.08
N LEU A 302 -14.08 1.79 -12.35
CA LEU A 302 -13.44 0.68 -11.62
C LEU A 302 -13.26 1.02 -10.15
N LEU A 303 -12.93 2.27 -9.81
CA LEU A 303 -12.86 2.74 -8.44
C LEU A 303 -14.18 2.59 -7.71
N GLN A 304 -15.27 2.97 -8.35
CA GLN A 304 -16.59 2.81 -7.78
C GLN A 304 -16.98 1.34 -7.61
N ALA A 305 -16.64 0.50 -8.59
CA ALA A 305 -16.85 -0.95 -8.53
C ALA A 305 -16.05 -1.59 -7.39
N ILE A 306 -14.78 -1.22 -7.21
CA ILE A 306 -13.92 -1.69 -6.12
C ILE A 306 -14.46 -1.28 -4.75
N ARG A 307 -14.93 -0.05 -4.59
CA ARG A 307 -15.55 0.41 -3.33
C ARG A 307 -16.79 -0.41 -2.95
N ARG A 308 -17.59 -0.81 -3.95
CA ARG A 308 -18.78 -1.66 -3.75
C ARG A 308 -18.42 -3.13 -3.55
N THR A 309 -17.32 -3.56 -4.13
CA THR A 309 -16.91 -4.96 -4.24
C THR A 309 -15.42 -5.11 -3.90
N PRO A 310 -15.04 -5.00 -2.60
CA PRO A 310 -13.63 -4.94 -2.18
C PRO A 310 -12.79 -6.18 -2.55
N TRP A 311 -13.40 -7.34 -2.80
CA TRP A 311 -12.68 -8.54 -3.22
C TRP A 311 -12.02 -8.39 -4.61
N LEU A 312 -12.42 -7.41 -5.43
CA LEU A 312 -11.74 -7.09 -6.69
C LEU A 312 -10.27 -6.67 -6.51
N LEU A 313 -9.85 -6.29 -5.31
CA LEU A 313 -8.45 -6.05 -4.96
C LEU A 313 -7.71 -7.30 -4.50
N ASN A 314 -8.40 -8.41 -4.30
CA ASN A 314 -7.76 -9.67 -3.92
C ASN A 314 -7.36 -10.44 -5.19
N GLY A 315 -6.05 -10.42 -5.52
CA GLY A 315 -5.50 -11.06 -6.71
C GLY A 315 -5.86 -12.53 -6.84
N ASP A 316 -5.87 -13.30 -5.73
CA ASP A 316 -6.23 -14.72 -5.72
C ASP A 316 -7.71 -14.94 -6.03
N ALA A 317 -8.58 -14.07 -5.52
CA ALA A 317 -10.02 -14.14 -5.80
C ALA A 317 -10.33 -13.76 -7.25
N VAL A 318 -9.64 -12.76 -7.78
CA VAL A 318 -9.75 -12.32 -9.18
C VAL A 318 -9.19 -13.38 -10.14
N ALA A 319 -8.03 -13.97 -9.82
CA ALA A 319 -7.41 -15.02 -10.64
C ALA A 319 -8.29 -16.26 -10.80
N LYS A 320 -9.06 -16.62 -9.77
CA LYS A 320 -9.97 -17.78 -9.76
C LYS A 320 -11.25 -17.56 -10.59
N ARG A 321 -11.57 -16.33 -11.00
CA ARG A 321 -12.73 -16.09 -11.85
C ARG A 321 -12.46 -16.57 -13.28
N PRO A 322 -13.44 -17.18 -13.96
CA PRO A 322 -13.33 -17.48 -15.39
C PRO A 322 -13.08 -16.22 -16.21
N ASP A 323 -12.30 -16.36 -17.28
CA ASP A 323 -12.00 -15.23 -18.18
C ASP A 323 -13.23 -14.72 -18.93
N SER A 324 -14.22 -15.59 -19.12
CA SER A 324 -15.51 -15.29 -19.77
C SER A 324 -16.49 -14.54 -18.86
N ASP A 325 -16.25 -14.51 -17.55
CA ASP A 325 -17.11 -13.76 -16.63
C ASP A 325 -17.05 -12.26 -16.93
N LEU A 326 -18.17 -11.57 -16.72
CA LEU A 326 -18.29 -10.13 -16.95
C LEU A 326 -18.46 -9.38 -15.62
N LEU A 327 -17.65 -8.35 -15.43
CA LEU A 327 -17.90 -7.34 -14.41
C LEU A 327 -18.86 -6.29 -15.01
N THR A 328 -20.10 -6.27 -14.55
CA THR A 328 -21.08 -5.27 -15.00
C THR A 328 -20.85 -3.95 -14.28
N VAL A 329 -20.59 -2.89 -15.01
CA VAL A 329 -20.41 -1.53 -14.51
C VAL A 329 -21.42 -0.57 -15.13
N SER A 330 -21.77 0.48 -14.39
CA SER A 330 -22.66 1.53 -14.89
C SER A 330 -21.84 2.76 -15.26
N LEU A 331 -22.02 3.24 -16.46
CA LEU A 331 -21.42 4.47 -16.96
C LEU A 331 -22.11 5.71 -16.37
N PRO A 332 -21.50 6.91 -16.46
CA PRO A 332 -22.10 8.15 -15.97
C PRO A 332 -23.45 8.48 -16.62
N ASP A 333 -23.66 8.09 -17.85
CA ASP A 333 -24.90 8.26 -18.65
C ASP A 333 -25.96 7.18 -18.38
N LYS A 334 -25.72 6.31 -17.37
CA LYS A 334 -26.57 5.18 -16.94
C LYS A 334 -26.59 3.98 -17.88
N ARG A 335 -25.87 3.99 -19.00
CA ARG A 335 -25.64 2.79 -19.80
C ARG A 335 -24.83 1.77 -18.97
N ARG A 336 -25.02 0.49 -19.27
CA ARG A 336 -24.31 -0.61 -18.61
C ARG A 336 -23.42 -1.32 -19.58
N VAL A 337 -22.21 -1.62 -19.13
CA VAL A 337 -21.20 -2.30 -19.94
C VAL A 337 -20.71 -3.53 -19.18
N GLY A 338 -20.52 -4.62 -19.89
CA GLY A 338 -19.90 -5.83 -19.38
C GLY A 338 -18.41 -5.85 -19.69
N LEU A 339 -17.59 -5.80 -18.66
CA LEU A 339 -16.13 -5.84 -18.78
C LEU A 339 -15.63 -7.27 -18.55
N PRO A 340 -15.03 -7.95 -19.55
CA PRO A 340 -14.54 -9.34 -19.40
C PRO A 340 -13.40 -9.43 -18.39
N PHE A 341 -13.44 -10.46 -17.52
CA PHE A 341 -12.35 -10.71 -16.57
C PHE A 341 -11.03 -11.03 -17.26
N ALA A 342 -11.05 -11.59 -18.47
CA ALA A 342 -9.85 -11.73 -19.28
C ALA A 342 -9.07 -10.41 -19.46
N ARG A 343 -9.78 -9.29 -19.64
CA ARG A 343 -9.19 -7.95 -19.78
C ARG A 343 -8.98 -7.23 -18.45
N LEU A 344 -9.83 -7.51 -17.47
CA LEU A 344 -9.77 -6.86 -16.15
C LEU A 344 -8.66 -7.39 -15.27
N LYS A 345 -8.32 -8.68 -15.34
CA LYS A 345 -7.31 -9.30 -14.47
C LYS A 345 -5.96 -8.55 -14.47
N PRO A 346 -5.34 -8.26 -15.63
CA PRO A 346 -4.10 -7.50 -15.68
C PRO A 346 -4.26 -6.06 -15.16
N LEU A 347 -5.40 -5.42 -15.48
CA LEU A 347 -5.71 -4.08 -15.02
C LEU A 347 -5.88 -4.02 -13.51
N LEU A 348 -6.67 -4.94 -12.93
CA LEU A 348 -6.91 -5.01 -11.49
C LEU A 348 -5.65 -5.38 -10.71
N ALA A 349 -4.79 -6.26 -11.26
CA ALA A 349 -3.50 -6.56 -10.66
C ALA A 349 -2.63 -5.30 -10.55
N THR A 350 -2.49 -4.58 -11.66
CA THR A 350 -1.68 -3.34 -11.70
C THR A 350 -2.33 -2.22 -10.90
N LEU A 351 -3.64 -1.99 -11.05
CA LEU A 351 -4.37 -0.99 -10.28
C LEU A 351 -4.41 -1.36 -8.80
N GLY A 352 -4.62 -2.63 -8.43
CA GLY A 352 -4.58 -3.08 -7.05
C GLY A 352 -3.27 -2.73 -6.37
N GLU A 353 -2.17 -2.81 -7.11
CA GLU A 353 -0.86 -2.40 -6.65
C GLU A 353 -0.70 -0.87 -6.52
N LEU A 354 -1.33 -0.09 -7.39
CA LEU A 354 -1.28 1.37 -7.39
C LEU A 354 -2.29 1.99 -6.41
N PHE A 355 -3.40 1.29 -6.16
CA PHE A 355 -4.54 1.74 -5.36
C PHE A 355 -4.28 1.91 -3.87
N PHE A 356 -3.18 1.37 -3.41
CA PHE A 356 -2.81 1.47 -2.00
C PHE A 356 -2.39 2.88 -1.58
N ARG A 357 -2.27 3.84 -2.50
CA ARG A 357 -1.73 5.16 -2.17
C ARG A 357 -2.74 6.16 -1.64
N ASP A 358 -3.88 6.33 -2.24
CA ASP A 358 -4.96 7.18 -1.70
C ASP A 358 -6.27 6.83 -2.40
N PRO A 359 -7.43 6.88 -1.72
CA PRO A 359 -8.69 6.79 -2.43
C PRO A 359 -8.76 8.01 -3.36
N LEU A 360 -8.52 7.78 -4.65
CA LEU A 360 -8.59 8.80 -5.69
C LEU A 360 -9.88 9.60 -5.53
N ALA A 361 -9.72 10.86 -5.18
CA ALA A 361 -10.79 11.82 -5.19
C ALA A 361 -10.86 12.40 -6.60
N GLY A 362 -11.82 11.94 -7.38
CA GLY A 362 -12.16 12.65 -8.62
C GLY A 362 -11.91 11.91 -9.93
N SER A 363 -12.23 12.60 -11.01
CA SER A 363 -12.16 12.18 -12.42
C SER A 363 -10.80 12.46 -13.07
N GLU A 364 -9.76 12.69 -12.28
CA GLU A 364 -8.42 13.03 -12.78
C GLU A 364 -7.66 11.77 -13.23
N PRO A 365 -6.79 11.88 -14.26
CA PRO A 365 -5.88 10.80 -14.66
C PRO A 365 -5.00 10.38 -13.48
N LEU A 366 -4.57 9.11 -13.48
CA LEU A 366 -3.74 8.55 -12.44
C LEU A 366 -2.31 9.07 -12.56
N ARG A 367 -1.91 9.95 -11.68
CA ARG A 367 -0.53 10.49 -11.64
C ARG A 367 0.42 9.51 -10.97
N LEU A 368 1.42 9.05 -11.71
CA LEU A 368 2.39 8.04 -11.29
C LEU A 368 3.82 8.56 -11.40
N PRO A 369 4.71 8.20 -10.45
CA PRO A 369 6.13 8.43 -10.60
C PRO A 369 6.70 7.66 -11.79
N ARG A 370 7.64 8.27 -12.52
CA ARG A 370 8.33 7.67 -13.66
C ARG A 370 8.99 6.32 -13.32
N ALA A 371 9.53 6.19 -12.11
CA ALA A 371 10.11 4.95 -11.62
C ALA A 371 9.11 3.76 -11.50
N ASP A 372 7.80 4.02 -11.48
CA ASP A 372 6.76 2.98 -11.48
C ASP A 372 6.41 2.49 -12.92
N ALA A 373 7.01 3.07 -13.96
CA ALA A 373 6.73 2.73 -15.36
C ALA A 373 7.02 1.26 -15.72
N ALA A 374 7.99 0.63 -15.05
CA ALA A 374 8.30 -0.79 -15.29
C ALA A 374 7.09 -1.72 -15.09
N ARG A 375 6.09 -1.29 -14.31
CA ARG A 375 4.85 -2.01 -14.05
C ARG A 375 3.83 -1.93 -15.18
N LEU A 376 3.93 -0.89 -16.00
CA LEU A 376 3.04 -0.73 -17.17
C LEU A 376 3.29 -1.80 -18.24
N GLN A 377 4.48 -2.41 -18.27
CA GLN A 377 4.75 -3.50 -19.21
C GLN A 377 3.90 -4.74 -18.96
N THR A 378 3.52 -5.00 -17.70
CA THR A 378 2.59 -6.09 -17.37
C THR A 378 1.21 -5.82 -18.00
N LEU A 379 0.80 -4.55 -18.11
CA LEU A 379 -0.40 -4.13 -18.84
C LEU A 379 -0.21 -4.24 -20.36
N ALA A 380 0.98 -3.94 -20.87
CA ALA A 380 1.26 -4.00 -22.30
C ALA A 380 1.36 -5.44 -22.85
N GLN A 381 1.67 -6.42 -22.00
CA GLN A 381 1.68 -7.85 -22.35
C GLN A 381 0.29 -8.50 -22.25
N GLY A 382 -0.71 -7.78 -21.72
CA GLY A 382 -2.11 -8.21 -21.67
C GLY A 382 -2.83 -8.11 -23.01
N PRO A 383 -4.11 -8.53 -23.07
CA PRO A 383 -4.90 -8.47 -24.28
C PRO A 383 -5.03 -7.04 -24.81
N ALA A 384 -4.91 -6.88 -26.13
CA ALA A 384 -4.77 -5.66 -26.91
C ALA A 384 -5.40 -4.39 -26.30
N LEU A 385 -4.55 -3.56 -25.70
CA LEU A 385 -4.83 -2.17 -25.38
C LEU A 385 -4.24 -1.30 -26.49
N HIS A 386 -5.00 -0.39 -27.03
CA HIS A 386 -4.46 0.63 -27.94
C HIS A 386 -3.76 1.71 -27.12
N TRP A 387 -2.44 1.76 -27.22
CA TRP A 387 -1.60 2.71 -26.47
C TRP A 387 -1.46 4.02 -27.24
N HIS A 388 -1.78 5.13 -26.59
CA HIS A 388 -1.57 6.47 -27.11
C HIS A 388 -0.50 7.19 -26.28
N GLY A 389 0.59 7.65 -26.90
CA GLY A 389 1.70 8.30 -26.21
C GLY A 389 2.58 7.35 -25.37
N GLY A 390 3.46 7.92 -24.57
CA GLY A 390 4.29 7.20 -23.61
C GLY A 390 5.39 6.35 -24.24
N GLU A 391 5.88 6.66 -25.45
CA GLU A 391 6.94 5.88 -26.10
C GLU A 391 8.24 5.91 -25.30
N GLN A 392 8.64 7.09 -24.82
CA GLN A 392 9.83 7.25 -23.99
C GLN A 392 9.72 6.54 -22.66
N LEU A 393 8.53 6.56 -22.07
CA LEU A 393 8.25 5.87 -20.80
C LEU A 393 8.28 4.35 -20.97
N ARG A 394 7.79 3.82 -22.08
CA ARG A 394 7.86 2.37 -22.39
C ARG A 394 9.29 1.92 -22.68
N ASP A 395 10.09 2.71 -23.39
CA ASP A 395 11.53 2.45 -23.55
C ASP A 395 12.24 2.44 -22.20
N PHE A 396 11.99 3.44 -21.37
CA PHE A 396 12.47 3.52 -19.99
C PHE A 396 12.10 2.27 -19.18
N ALA A 397 10.83 1.84 -19.22
CA ALA A 397 10.34 0.66 -18.52
C ALA A 397 11.03 -0.63 -19.02
N SER A 398 11.19 -0.77 -20.33
CA SER A 398 11.87 -1.91 -20.95
C SER A 398 13.33 -2.00 -20.51
N ARG A 399 14.06 -0.89 -20.56
CA ARG A 399 15.45 -0.80 -20.13
C ARG A 399 15.62 -1.07 -18.64
N LEU A 400 14.68 -0.61 -17.82
CA LEU A 400 14.71 -0.85 -16.38
C LEU A 400 14.48 -2.33 -16.03
N GLN A 401 13.68 -3.06 -16.79
CA GLN A 401 13.46 -4.50 -16.59
C GLN A 401 14.63 -5.36 -17.10
N GLN A 402 15.34 -4.91 -18.11
CA GLN A 402 16.48 -5.62 -18.70
C GLN A 402 17.78 -5.47 -17.89
N LEU A 403 17.75 -4.77 -16.74
CA LEU A 403 18.90 -4.65 -15.85
C LEU A 403 19.30 -6.01 -15.25
N PRO A 404 20.58 -6.43 -15.32
CA PRO A 404 21.83 -5.79 -15.83
C PRO A 404 22.38 -6.47 -17.09
N GLN A 405 21.70 -6.52 -18.22
CA GLN A 405 22.07 -7.34 -19.39
C GLN A 405 23.01 -6.66 -20.40
N GLN A 406 23.39 -5.40 -20.24
CA GLN A 406 24.35 -4.77 -21.17
C GLN A 406 25.80 -5.14 -20.78
N ALA A 407 26.48 -5.85 -21.66
CA ALA A 407 27.92 -6.07 -21.51
C ALA A 407 28.67 -4.73 -21.61
N ILE A 408 29.36 -4.37 -20.53
CA ILE A 408 30.23 -3.18 -20.49
C ILE A 408 31.69 -3.63 -20.24
N SER A 409 32.60 -2.91 -20.83
CA SER A 409 34.04 -3.10 -20.54
C SER A 409 34.49 -2.15 -19.43
N ALA A 410 35.49 -2.55 -18.68
CA ALA A 410 36.14 -1.69 -17.70
C ALA A 410 36.74 -0.46 -18.40
N PRO A 411 36.72 0.75 -17.79
CA PRO A 411 37.33 1.95 -18.35
C PRO A 411 38.86 1.79 -18.48
N SER A 412 39.43 2.36 -19.52
CA SER A 412 40.83 2.14 -19.92
C SER A 412 41.85 2.56 -18.86
N GLY A 413 41.58 3.56 -18.06
CA GLY A 413 42.47 4.07 -17.01
C GLY A 413 42.30 3.37 -15.65
N LEU A 414 41.52 2.31 -15.56
CA LEU A 414 41.33 1.57 -14.31
C LEU A 414 42.48 0.54 -14.13
N LEU A 415 43.29 0.71 -13.10
CA LEU A 415 44.39 -0.18 -12.75
C LEU A 415 43.92 -1.39 -11.90
N ALA A 416 42.77 -1.97 -12.26
CA ALA A 416 42.19 -3.14 -11.64
C ALA A 416 41.46 -3.98 -12.68
N THR A 417 41.57 -5.30 -12.58
CA THR A 417 40.68 -6.21 -13.35
C THR A 417 39.38 -6.40 -12.62
N LEU A 418 38.30 -5.89 -13.22
CA LEU A 418 36.95 -6.09 -12.65
C LEU A 418 36.48 -7.53 -12.88
N ARG A 419 35.95 -8.15 -11.85
CA ARG A 419 35.26 -9.45 -11.92
C ARG A 419 33.95 -9.37 -12.68
N PRO A 420 33.44 -10.49 -13.23
CA PRO A 420 32.17 -10.46 -13.98
C PRO A 420 31.05 -9.74 -13.26
N TYR A 421 30.80 -10.06 -11.98
CA TYR A 421 29.78 -9.40 -11.19
C TYR A 421 30.03 -7.89 -10.97
N GLN A 422 31.33 -7.48 -10.90
CA GLN A 422 31.66 -6.05 -10.77
C GLN A 422 31.39 -5.29 -12.07
N LEU A 423 31.58 -5.93 -13.22
CA LEU A 423 31.18 -5.39 -14.53
C LEU A 423 29.66 -5.25 -14.63
N GLU A 424 28.90 -6.25 -14.13
CA GLU A 424 27.43 -6.14 -14.03
C GLU A 424 27.02 -4.96 -13.14
N GLY A 425 27.71 -4.75 -12.00
CA GLY A 425 27.47 -3.62 -11.12
C GLY A 425 27.76 -2.28 -11.78
N LEU A 426 28.84 -2.20 -12.56
CA LEU A 426 29.17 -1.03 -13.37
C LEU A 426 28.10 -0.78 -14.44
N ALA A 427 27.69 -1.82 -15.18
CA ALA A 427 26.64 -1.72 -16.18
C ALA A 427 25.32 -1.24 -15.57
N TRP A 428 24.94 -1.78 -14.42
CA TRP A 428 23.74 -1.37 -13.68
C TRP A 428 23.82 0.12 -13.27
N MET A 429 24.93 0.60 -12.70
CA MET A 429 25.11 2.01 -12.34
C MET A 429 25.04 2.92 -13.57
N GLN A 430 25.65 2.51 -14.70
CA GLN A 430 25.60 3.26 -15.95
C GLN A 430 24.18 3.33 -16.51
N THR A 431 23.42 2.25 -16.47
CA THR A 431 22.02 2.26 -16.92
C THR A 431 21.14 3.13 -16.03
N LEU A 432 21.30 3.07 -14.69
CA LEU A 432 20.59 3.98 -13.78
C LEU A 432 20.89 5.45 -14.08
N ARG A 433 22.16 5.78 -14.39
CA ARG A 433 22.56 7.13 -14.77
C ARG A 433 21.87 7.58 -16.07
N GLU A 434 21.84 6.72 -17.10
CA GLU A 434 21.14 7.01 -18.36
C GLU A 434 19.65 7.25 -18.14
N LEU A 435 19.03 6.46 -17.26
CA LEU A 435 17.63 6.59 -16.88
C LEU A 435 17.35 7.75 -15.90
N ARG A 436 18.41 8.43 -15.40
CA ARG A 436 18.32 9.50 -14.40
C ARG A 436 17.61 9.08 -13.12
N VAL A 437 17.86 7.87 -12.65
CA VAL A 437 17.32 7.33 -11.41
C VAL A 437 18.42 6.95 -10.44
N GLY A 438 18.10 6.97 -9.15
CA GLY A 438 19.03 6.56 -8.10
C GLY A 438 18.95 5.07 -7.81
N GLY A 439 19.99 4.54 -7.13
CA GLY A 439 20.00 3.14 -6.71
C GLY A 439 20.90 2.84 -5.52
N VAL A 440 20.73 1.65 -4.94
CA VAL A 440 21.50 1.12 -3.81
C VAL A 440 22.35 -0.03 -4.29
N LEU A 441 23.67 0.12 -4.29
CA LEU A 441 24.60 -1.00 -4.45
C LEU A 441 24.79 -1.65 -3.08
N ALA A 442 24.12 -2.77 -2.89
CA ALA A 442 23.96 -3.45 -1.60
C ALA A 442 24.81 -4.73 -1.51
N ASP A 443 25.86 -4.85 -2.30
CA ASP A 443 26.80 -5.98 -2.28
C ASP A 443 27.38 -6.19 -0.88
N ASP A 444 27.62 -7.42 -0.50
CA ASP A 444 28.27 -7.77 0.74
C ASP A 444 29.61 -7.02 0.90
N MET A 445 30.03 -6.83 2.13
CA MET A 445 31.31 -6.18 2.41
C MET A 445 32.46 -6.98 1.83
N GLY A 446 33.45 -6.26 1.24
CA GLY A 446 34.62 -6.89 0.64
C GLY A 446 34.44 -7.34 -0.82
N LEU A 447 33.26 -7.16 -1.42
CA LEU A 447 33.02 -7.42 -2.85
C LEU A 447 33.44 -6.27 -3.79
N GLY A 448 34.14 -5.26 -3.27
CA GLY A 448 34.74 -4.20 -4.09
C GLY A 448 33.75 -3.11 -4.54
N LYS A 449 32.81 -2.68 -3.66
CA LYS A 449 31.93 -1.54 -3.96
C LYS A 449 32.69 -0.27 -4.33
N THR A 450 33.80 0.01 -3.64
CA THR A 450 34.67 1.17 -3.91
C THR A 450 35.26 1.13 -5.32
N VAL A 451 35.81 0.01 -5.74
CA VAL A 451 36.42 -0.12 -7.10
C VAL A 451 35.35 -0.02 -8.19
N GLN A 452 34.16 -0.60 -7.99
CA GLN A 452 33.04 -0.46 -8.90
C GLN A 452 32.62 1.01 -9.03
N THR A 453 32.57 1.74 -7.91
CA THR A 453 32.21 3.16 -7.88
C THR A 453 33.29 4.03 -8.55
N LEU A 454 34.56 3.75 -8.29
CA LEU A 454 35.69 4.42 -8.99
C LEU A 454 35.64 4.20 -10.49
N ALA A 455 35.37 2.95 -10.91
CA ALA A 455 35.19 2.61 -12.32
C ALA A 455 34.01 3.38 -12.94
N HIS A 456 32.89 3.53 -12.21
CA HIS A 456 31.73 4.33 -12.65
C HIS A 456 32.08 5.80 -12.84
N VAL A 457 32.74 6.44 -11.87
CA VAL A 457 33.20 7.85 -11.99
C VAL A 457 34.21 8.02 -13.13
N LEU A 458 35.15 7.08 -13.29
CA LEU A 458 36.15 7.11 -14.35
C LEU A 458 35.49 6.94 -15.74
N THR A 459 34.48 6.08 -15.87
CA THR A 459 33.70 5.94 -17.10
C THR A 459 33.00 7.26 -17.47
N GLU A 460 32.39 7.96 -16.49
CA GLU A 460 31.77 9.27 -16.72
C GLU A 460 32.80 10.32 -17.18
N LYS A 461 33.98 10.32 -16.59
CA LYS A 461 35.07 11.21 -16.98
C LYS A 461 35.55 10.94 -18.40
N GLN A 462 35.84 9.69 -18.73
CA GLN A 462 36.35 9.31 -20.07
C GLN A 462 35.34 9.53 -21.18
N ALA A 463 34.05 9.38 -20.87
CA ALA A 463 32.95 9.70 -21.79
C ALA A 463 32.68 11.20 -21.93
N GLY A 464 33.43 12.07 -21.24
CA GLY A 464 33.23 13.52 -21.27
C GLY A 464 31.97 14.01 -20.58
N ARG A 465 31.31 13.15 -19.80
CA ARG A 465 30.02 13.46 -19.13
C ARG A 465 30.20 14.03 -17.72
N LEU A 466 31.39 13.87 -17.11
CA LEU A 466 31.70 14.42 -15.78
C LEU A 466 31.96 15.93 -15.87
N THR A 467 30.93 16.70 -16.14
CA THR A 467 30.99 18.18 -16.27
C THR A 467 31.03 18.89 -14.93
N ALA A 468 30.63 18.24 -13.86
CA ALA A 468 30.73 18.67 -12.48
C ALA A 468 31.29 17.54 -11.63
N PRO A 469 31.89 17.81 -10.44
CA PRO A 469 32.54 16.79 -9.65
C PRO A 469 31.55 15.76 -9.10
N ALA A 470 32.05 14.56 -8.78
CA ALA A 470 31.34 13.58 -7.95
C ALA A 470 31.60 13.87 -6.47
N LEU A 471 30.57 13.95 -5.63
CA LEU A 471 30.69 14.07 -4.16
C LEU A 471 30.41 12.73 -3.52
N ILE A 472 31.38 12.20 -2.77
CA ILE A 472 31.19 11.02 -1.94
C ILE A 472 31.15 11.42 -0.47
N VAL A 473 30.09 11.01 0.22
CA VAL A 473 29.90 11.23 1.65
C VAL A 473 29.99 9.91 2.39
N MET A 474 30.87 9.88 3.40
CA MET A 474 31.23 8.64 4.08
C MET A 474 31.50 8.86 5.57
N PRO A 475 31.61 7.82 6.41
CA PRO A 475 32.19 7.92 7.73
C PRO A 475 33.63 8.41 7.67
N THR A 476 34.04 9.22 8.66
CA THR A 476 35.38 9.85 8.71
C THR A 476 36.52 8.83 8.56
N SER A 477 36.34 7.64 9.07
CA SER A 477 37.33 6.56 9.02
C SER A 477 37.59 5.97 7.63
N LEU A 478 36.74 6.26 6.65
CA LEU A 478 36.87 5.76 5.29
C LEU A 478 37.61 6.71 4.36
N ILE A 479 37.84 7.96 4.73
CA ILE A 479 38.48 8.95 3.85
C ILE A 479 39.82 8.48 3.36
N ALA A 480 40.71 8.03 4.26
CA ALA A 480 42.07 7.55 3.87
C ALA A 480 41.99 6.34 2.94
N ASN A 481 41.08 5.39 3.26
CA ASN A 481 40.88 4.23 2.40
C ASN A 481 40.43 4.60 0.98
N TRP A 482 39.48 5.54 0.86
CA TRP A 482 39.04 6.04 -0.45
C TRP A 482 40.14 6.78 -1.22
N GLN A 483 41.01 7.54 -0.54
CA GLN A 483 42.16 8.20 -1.14
C GLN A 483 43.18 7.17 -1.64
N ASP A 484 43.52 6.17 -0.82
CA ASP A 484 44.45 5.11 -1.15
C ASP A 484 43.94 4.22 -2.30
N GLU A 485 42.65 3.83 -2.27
CA GLU A 485 42.00 3.04 -3.33
C GLU A 485 41.91 3.84 -4.66
N ALA A 486 41.55 5.11 -4.60
CA ALA A 486 41.50 5.99 -5.77
C ALA A 486 42.89 6.17 -6.40
N ALA A 487 43.95 6.44 -5.60
CA ALA A 487 45.30 6.54 -6.06
C ALA A 487 45.82 5.24 -6.67
N ARG A 488 45.40 4.09 -6.12
CA ARG A 488 45.83 2.76 -6.56
C ARG A 488 45.12 2.30 -7.83
N PHE A 489 43.78 2.48 -7.91
CA PHE A 489 42.96 1.87 -8.96
C PHE A 489 42.56 2.86 -10.06
N ALA A 490 42.43 4.14 -9.76
CA ALA A 490 41.96 5.17 -10.69
C ALA A 490 42.79 6.47 -10.56
N PRO A 491 44.15 6.40 -10.79
CA PRO A 491 45.06 7.54 -10.58
C PRO A 491 44.74 8.74 -11.48
N GLU A 492 44.00 8.56 -12.55
CA GLU A 492 43.54 9.65 -13.42
C GLU A 492 42.51 10.57 -12.76
N LEU A 493 41.85 10.11 -11.68
CA LEU A 493 40.84 10.92 -10.94
C LEU A 493 41.56 11.87 -9.98
N ARG A 494 41.32 13.17 -10.15
CA ARG A 494 41.78 14.20 -9.21
C ARG A 494 40.87 14.21 -7.97
N VAL A 495 41.40 13.75 -6.84
CA VAL A 495 40.67 13.57 -5.59
C VAL A 495 40.94 14.70 -4.62
N LEU A 496 39.93 15.32 -4.08
CA LEU A 496 39.97 16.34 -3.03
C LEU A 496 39.26 15.86 -1.78
N ALA A 497 39.98 15.74 -0.65
CA ALA A 497 39.37 15.39 0.62
C ALA A 497 39.08 16.67 1.46
N LEU A 498 37.81 16.96 1.64
CA LEU A 498 37.32 18.04 2.49
C LEU A 498 37.23 17.57 3.96
N HIS A 499 38.41 17.47 4.60
CA HIS A 499 38.57 16.96 5.96
C HIS A 499 39.57 17.80 6.77
N GLY A 500 39.41 17.72 8.12
CA GLY A 500 40.32 18.42 9.05
C GLY A 500 39.98 19.91 9.23
N SER A 501 40.78 20.59 10.05
CA SER A 501 40.55 21.99 10.45
C SER A 501 40.77 22.99 9.30
N LYS A 502 41.67 22.69 8.36
CA LYS A 502 42.07 23.57 7.23
C LYS A 502 41.17 23.38 5.99
N ARG A 503 40.16 22.49 6.03
CA ARG A 503 39.33 22.12 4.86
C ARG A 503 38.65 23.30 4.18
N ARG A 504 38.32 24.38 4.93
CA ARG A 504 37.64 25.57 4.37
C ARG A 504 38.44 26.25 3.24
N ALA A 505 39.77 26.23 3.30
CA ALA A 505 40.60 26.75 2.26
C ALA A 505 40.58 25.94 0.95
N LEU A 506 40.07 24.69 1.01
CA LEU A 506 40.01 23.77 -0.11
C LEU A 506 38.72 23.90 -0.93
N PHE A 507 37.70 24.59 -0.44
CA PHE A 507 36.41 24.70 -1.15
C PHE A 507 36.51 25.40 -2.51
N SER A 508 37.41 26.36 -2.65
CA SER A 508 37.68 27.02 -3.95
C SER A 508 38.22 26.05 -5.01
N GLN A 509 38.76 24.90 -4.60
CA GLN A 509 39.35 23.90 -5.49
C GLN A 509 38.36 22.84 -5.96
N ILE A 510 37.11 22.82 -5.45
CA ILE A 510 36.11 21.79 -5.78
C ILE A 510 35.96 21.67 -7.31
N GLY A 511 35.76 22.77 -8.03
CA GLY A 511 35.54 22.76 -9.48
C GLY A 511 36.72 22.26 -10.31
N SER A 512 37.94 22.20 -9.74
CA SER A 512 39.12 21.67 -10.43
C SER A 512 39.39 20.19 -10.18
N HIS A 513 38.57 19.53 -9.39
CA HIS A 513 38.72 18.11 -9.04
C HIS A 513 37.57 17.28 -9.58
N ASP A 514 37.81 16.00 -9.80
CA ASP A 514 36.83 15.05 -10.34
C ASP A 514 36.02 14.37 -9.22
N LEU A 515 36.66 14.15 -8.07
CA LEU A 515 36.11 13.41 -6.94
C LEU A 515 36.34 14.18 -5.63
N ILE A 516 35.24 14.50 -4.94
CA ILE A 516 35.24 15.22 -3.67
C ILE A 516 34.83 14.23 -2.57
N LEU A 517 35.66 14.11 -1.51
CA LEU A 517 35.37 13.26 -0.36
C LEU A 517 34.99 14.14 0.83
N SER A 518 33.88 13.84 1.48
CA SER A 518 33.43 14.50 2.71
C SER A 518 32.81 13.50 3.68
N THR A 519 32.42 13.97 4.87
CA THR A 519 31.88 13.08 5.90
C THR A 519 30.49 13.50 6.37
N TYR A 520 29.70 12.55 6.83
CA TYR A 520 28.37 12.80 7.39
C TYR A 520 28.39 13.85 8.54
N ALA A 521 29.44 13.84 9.36
CA ALA A 521 29.59 14.77 10.49
C ALA A 521 29.86 16.20 10.07
N LEU A 522 30.47 16.42 8.90
CA LEU A 522 30.84 17.72 8.36
C LEU A 522 29.73 18.36 7.51
N LEU A 523 28.85 17.56 6.90
CA LEU A 523 27.77 18.04 6.03
C LEU A 523 26.96 19.20 6.63
N PRO A 524 26.43 19.11 7.86
CA PRO A 524 25.63 20.21 8.42
C PRO A 524 26.43 21.50 8.66
N ARG A 525 27.76 21.38 8.83
CA ARG A 525 28.66 22.52 9.09
C ARG A 525 29.09 23.23 7.83
N ASP A 526 29.20 22.48 6.74
CA ASP A 526 29.74 22.94 5.46
C ASP A 526 28.62 23.07 4.40
N LEU A 527 27.34 22.91 4.81
CA LEU A 527 26.19 22.85 3.92
C LEU A 527 26.08 24.03 2.97
N ALA A 528 26.25 25.26 3.48
CA ALA A 528 26.14 26.46 2.66
C ALA A 528 27.14 26.51 1.49
N LEU A 529 28.34 25.93 1.68
CA LEU A 529 29.37 25.87 0.66
C LEU A 529 29.14 24.69 -0.29
N LEU A 530 28.69 23.55 0.22
CA LEU A 530 28.41 22.36 -0.57
C LEU A 530 27.15 22.51 -1.43
N SER A 531 26.10 23.13 -0.91
CA SER A 531 24.84 23.34 -1.65
C SER A 531 24.94 24.45 -2.73
N ALA A 532 25.95 25.30 -2.65
CA ALA A 532 26.24 26.31 -3.70
C ALA A 532 26.85 25.67 -4.96
N GLN A 533 27.29 24.42 -4.90
CA GLN A 533 27.88 23.69 -6.02
C GLN A 533 26.85 22.73 -6.62
N ARG A 534 27.02 22.45 -7.91
CA ARG A 534 26.31 21.33 -8.57
C ARG A 534 27.25 20.13 -8.67
N TYR A 535 26.70 18.94 -8.49
CA TYR A 535 27.47 17.70 -8.59
C TYR A 535 26.91 16.82 -9.70
N HIS A 536 27.78 16.14 -10.42
CA HIS A 536 27.36 15.13 -11.37
C HIS A 536 26.81 13.90 -10.65
N LEU A 537 27.54 13.44 -9.63
CA LEU A 537 27.14 12.29 -8.80
C LEU A 537 27.17 12.67 -7.30
N LEU A 538 26.17 12.25 -6.54
CA LEU A 538 26.16 12.30 -5.09
C LEU A 538 26.06 10.87 -4.56
N ILE A 539 27.15 10.38 -3.98
CA ILE A 539 27.30 8.99 -3.56
C ILE A 539 27.42 8.94 -2.04
N LEU A 540 26.64 8.08 -1.40
CA LEU A 540 26.72 7.82 0.04
C LEU A 540 27.37 6.49 0.28
N ASP A 541 28.52 6.45 0.94
CA ASP A 541 29.12 5.21 1.41
C ASP A 541 28.70 4.93 2.85
N GLU A 542 28.47 3.65 3.17
CA GLU A 542 27.83 3.22 4.42
C GLU A 542 26.52 4.01 4.65
N ALA A 543 25.64 3.96 3.65
CA ALA A 543 24.42 4.79 3.57
C ALA A 543 23.44 4.57 4.73
N GLN A 544 23.58 3.50 5.54
CA GLN A 544 22.82 3.33 6.78
C GLN A 544 23.02 4.48 7.79
N ASN A 545 24.02 5.34 7.59
CA ASN A 545 24.21 6.55 8.41
C ASN A 545 23.06 7.57 8.26
N ILE A 546 22.27 7.48 7.20
CA ILE A 546 21.08 8.31 6.99
C ILE A 546 19.76 7.56 7.29
N LYS A 547 19.79 6.43 7.98
CA LYS A 547 18.59 5.66 8.35
C LYS A 547 17.55 6.47 9.13
N ASN A 548 17.96 7.50 9.86
CA ASN A 548 17.06 8.47 10.45
C ASN A 548 16.91 9.68 9.52
N PRO A 549 15.74 9.84 8.84
CA PRO A 549 15.51 10.93 7.89
C PRO A 549 15.50 12.32 8.53
N ARG A 550 15.35 12.41 9.87
CA ARG A 550 15.38 13.65 10.63
C ARG A 550 16.79 14.00 11.15
N SER A 551 17.79 13.18 10.89
CA SER A 551 19.17 13.50 11.26
C SER A 551 19.66 14.75 10.52
N LYS A 552 20.54 15.53 11.17
CA LYS A 552 21.13 16.73 10.55
C LYS A 552 21.84 16.42 9.23
N ALA A 553 22.46 15.25 9.12
CA ALA A 553 23.12 14.81 7.90
C ALA A 553 22.11 14.51 6.77
N ALA A 554 21.01 13.78 7.08
CA ALA A 554 19.97 13.49 6.08
C ALA A 554 19.27 14.76 5.55
N LEU A 555 18.98 15.71 6.44
CA LEU A 555 18.41 17.02 6.07
C LEU A 555 19.37 17.88 5.23
N ALA A 556 20.66 17.80 5.50
CA ALA A 556 21.67 18.48 4.72
C ALA A 556 21.80 17.88 3.31
N LEU A 557 21.82 16.55 3.19
CA LEU A 557 21.89 15.85 1.92
C LEU A 557 20.72 16.14 0.98
N ALA A 558 19.53 16.34 1.53
CA ALA A 558 18.35 16.71 0.75
C ALA A 558 18.49 18.06 0.02
N GLN A 559 19.36 18.95 0.49
CA GLN A 559 19.59 20.28 -0.09
C GLN A 559 20.74 20.32 -1.12
N ILE A 560 21.51 19.24 -1.26
CA ILE A 560 22.60 19.16 -2.22
C ILE A 560 22.04 18.73 -3.59
N GLN A 561 22.37 19.52 -4.62
CA GLN A 561 21.92 19.26 -5.99
C GLN A 561 22.92 18.33 -6.70
N ALA A 562 22.43 17.22 -7.25
CA ALA A 562 23.18 16.28 -8.05
C ALA A 562 22.31 15.71 -9.17
N GLU A 563 22.92 15.39 -10.32
CA GLU A 563 22.23 14.79 -11.46
C GLU A 563 21.82 13.32 -11.17
N GLN A 564 22.69 12.59 -10.46
CA GLN A 564 22.39 11.22 -10.01
C GLN A 564 22.78 11.02 -8.55
N ARG A 565 22.02 10.19 -7.86
CA ARG A 565 22.26 9.82 -6.46
C ARG A 565 22.44 8.31 -6.35
N LEU A 566 23.47 7.87 -5.61
CA LEU A 566 23.74 6.46 -5.35
C LEU A 566 23.98 6.23 -3.86
N CYS A 567 23.59 5.07 -3.37
CA CYS A 567 23.90 4.58 -2.03
C CYS A 567 24.75 3.31 -2.13
N LEU A 568 25.81 3.25 -1.34
CA LEU A 568 26.63 2.05 -1.13
C LEU A 568 26.39 1.58 0.30
N SER A 569 26.01 0.33 0.51
CA SER A 569 25.81 -0.24 1.83
C SER A 569 25.95 -1.76 1.77
N GLY A 570 26.62 -2.38 2.75
CA GLY A 570 26.58 -3.83 2.93
C GLY A 570 25.31 -4.29 3.66
N THR A 571 24.60 -3.35 4.28
CA THR A 571 23.42 -3.63 5.13
C THR A 571 22.32 -2.57 4.87
N PRO A 572 21.59 -2.68 3.75
CA PRO A 572 20.59 -1.67 3.37
C PRO A 572 19.37 -1.65 4.32
N LEU A 573 19.18 -2.72 5.08
CA LEU A 573 18.13 -2.87 6.09
C LEU A 573 18.72 -3.53 7.35
N GLU A 574 18.70 -2.82 8.46
CA GLU A 574 19.22 -3.30 9.73
C GLU A 574 18.13 -3.62 10.76
N ASN A 575 17.18 -2.70 10.98
CA ASN A 575 16.22 -2.81 12.07
C ASN A 575 14.77 -2.77 11.63
N HIS A 576 14.40 -1.92 10.68
CA HIS A 576 13.01 -1.73 10.26
C HIS A 576 12.90 -1.08 8.88
N LEU A 577 11.75 -1.28 8.21
CA LEU A 577 11.46 -0.76 6.86
C LEU A 577 11.58 0.77 6.72
N GLY A 578 11.45 1.51 7.82
CA GLY A 578 11.65 2.97 7.79
C GLY A 578 13.07 3.38 7.41
N GLU A 579 14.08 2.52 7.63
CA GLU A 579 15.46 2.74 7.19
C GLU A 579 15.56 2.67 5.66
N LEU A 580 14.93 1.65 5.07
CA LEU A 580 14.82 1.49 3.62
C LEU A 580 14.10 2.69 2.98
N TRP A 581 12.98 3.14 3.57
CA TRP A 581 12.30 4.35 3.12
C TRP A 581 13.21 5.58 3.12
N SER A 582 14.05 5.74 4.15
CA SER A 582 14.98 6.88 4.23
C SER A 582 16.00 6.88 3.09
N LEU A 583 16.54 5.70 2.73
CA LEU A 583 17.44 5.55 1.59
C LEU A 583 16.76 5.91 0.27
N PHE A 584 15.58 5.36 0.03
CA PHE A 584 14.86 5.63 -1.22
C PHE A 584 14.31 7.07 -1.29
N ASN A 585 13.97 7.69 -0.15
CA ASN A 585 13.61 9.11 -0.13
C ASN A 585 14.80 10.05 -0.43
N PHE A 586 16.03 9.62 -0.11
CA PHE A 586 17.25 10.32 -0.58
C PHE A 586 17.48 10.12 -2.07
N LEU A 587 17.36 8.89 -2.57
CA LEU A 587 17.63 8.53 -3.97
C LEU A 587 16.61 9.12 -4.94
N MET A 588 15.33 8.99 -4.62
CA MET A 588 14.18 9.39 -5.43
C MET A 588 13.10 9.99 -4.50
N PRO A 589 13.18 11.29 -4.19
CA PRO A 589 12.28 11.95 -3.25
C PRO A 589 10.80 11.74 -3.63
N GLY A 590 9.98 11.31 -2.68
CA GLY A 590 8.54 11.13 -2.86
C GLY A 590 8.12 9.83 -3.58
N TRP A 591 9.04 9.06 -4.17
CA TRP A 591 8.71 7.84 -4.90
C TRP A 591 7.98 6.79 -4.04
N LEU A 592 8.40 6.53 -2.82
CA LEU A 592 7.71 5.64 -1.88
C LEU A 592 6.64 6.35 -1.02
N GLY A 593 6.25 7.58 -1.39
CA GLY A 593 5.37 8.42 -0.61
C GLY A 593 6.07 9.12 0.56
N ASP A 594 5.30 9.88 1.35
CA ASP A 594 5.84 10.47 2.58
C ASP A 594 5.99 9.42 3.69
N SER A 595 6.65 9.80 4.78
CA SER A 595 6.92 8.89 5.92
C SER A 595 5.64 8.34 6.56
N LYS A 596 4.54 9.10 6.57
CA LYS A 596 3.27 8.67 7.17
C LYS A 596 2.54 7.69 6.26
N SER A 597 2.47 7.96 4.96
CA SER A 597 1.89 7.05 3.98
C SER A 597 2.68 5.77 3.89
N PHE A 598 4.02 5.81 3.86
CA PHE A 598 4.84 4.60 3.87
C PHE A 598 4.64 3.76 5.15
N GLN A 599 4.50 4.40 6.31
CA GLN A 599 4.21 3.71 7.57
C GLN A 599 2.84 3.02 7.52
N ARG A 600 1.80 3.69 7.01
CA ARG A 600 0.44 3.15 6.87
C ARG A 600 0.37 2.01 5.86
N ASP A 601 1.01 2.20 4.69
CA ASP A 601 0.79 1.35 3.52
C ASP A 601 1.72 0.14 3.47
N TYR A 602 2.92 0.24 4.05
CA TYR A 602 3.92 -0.82 4.02
C TYR A 602 4.40 -1.22 5.41
N ARG A 603 4.93 -0.27 6.21
CA ARG A 603 5.62 -0.64 7.43
C ARG A 603 4.71 -1.32 8.44
N THR A 604 3.59 -0.73 8.80
CA THR A 604 2.65 -1.30 9.78
C THR A 604 2.05 -2.63 9.30
N PRO A 605 1.56 -2.76 8.05
CA PRO A 605 1.05 -4.05 7.56
C PRO A 605 2.11 -5.15 7.49
N ILE A 606 3.34 -4.83 7.08
CA ILE A 606 4.41 -5.83 6.96
C ILE A 606 4.96 -6.21 8.33
N GLU A 607 5.36 -5.22 9.15
CA GLU A 607 6.05 -5.47 10.41
C GLU A 607 5.13 -5.96 11.54
N LYS A 608 3.86 -5.51 11.58
CA LYS A 608 2.92 -5.86 12.66
C LYS A 608 1.86 -6.89 12.28
N GLN A 609 1.48 -6.94 10.99
CA GLN A 609 0.39 -7.80 10.52
C GLN A 609 0.88 -8.94 9.62
N ALA A 610 2.20 -9.05 9.41
CA ALA A 610 2.84 -10.08 8.58
C ALA A 610 2.22 -10.19 7.16
N ASN A 611 1.85 -9.05 6.55
CA ASN A 611 1.16 -9.03 5.27
C ASN A 611 2.11 -9.33 4.10
N ALA A 612 2.07 -10.57 3.60
CA ALA A 612 2.93 -11.05 2.52
C ALA A 612 2.69 -10.31 1.19
N GLN A 613 1.45 -9.93 0.87
CA GLN A 613 1.15 -9.21 -0.36
C GLN A 613 1.82 -7.82 -0.39
N ARG A 614 1.80 -7.11 0.75
CA ARG A 614 2.48 -5.81 0.87
C ARG A 614 4.00 -5.95 0.77
N LEU A 615 4.55 -7.03 1.31
CA LEU A 615 5.97 -7.34 1.20
C LEU A 615 6.37 -7.59 -0.26
N THR A 616 5.67 -8.47 -0.97
CA THR A 616 5.91 -8.76 -2.39
C THR A 616 5.78 -7.51 -3.24
N HIS A 617 4.77 -6.69 -2.97
CA HIS A 617 4.57 -5.42 -3.64
C HIS A 617 5.75 -4.46 -3.45
N LEU A 618 6.20 -4.24 -2.20
CA LEU A 618 7.35 -3.38 -1.90
C LEU A 618 8.62 -3.93 -2.55
N HIS A 619 8.85 -5.24 -2.47
CA HIS A 619 9.99 -5.91 -3.09
C HIS A 619 10.02 -5.70 -4.61
N GLY A 620 8.88 -5.89 -5.29
CA GLY A 620 8.78 -5.65 -6.74
C GLY A 620 9.10 -4.22 -7.14
N ARG A 621 8.74 -3.23 -6.31
CA ARG A 621 9.08 -1.82 -6.55
C ARG A 621 10.56 -1.52 -6.40
N ILE A 622 11.21 -2.00 -5.34
CA ILE A 622 12.60 -1.65 -5.02
C ILE A 622 13.64 -2.46 -5.81
N ARG A 623 13.26 -3.66 -6.26
CA ARG A 623 14.17 -4.62 -6.92
C ARG A 623 15.00 -4.03 -8.06
N PRO A 624 14.47 -3.22 -8.99
CA PRO A 624 15.29 -2.66 -10.08
C PRO A 624 16.37 -1.68 -9.59
N PHE A 625 16.13 -1.04 -8.44
CA PHE A 625 16.97 0.02 -7.86
C PHE A 625 17.84 -0.46 -6.69
N LEU A 626 17.87 -1.78 -6.42
CA LEU A 626 18.64 -2.37 -5.36
C LEU A 626 19.38 -3.59 -5.92
N LEU A 627 20.70 -3.45 -6.13
CA LEU A 627 21.55 -4.54 -6.55
C LEU A 627 22.28 -5.10 -5.33
N ARG A 628 21.98 -6.36 -4.98
CA ARG A 628 22.58 -7.07 -3.85
C ARG A 628 23.10 -8.41 -4.29
N ARG A 629 24.36 -8.66 -3.99
CA ARG A 629 25.02 -9.97 -4.21
C ARG A 629 25.74 -10.36 -2.93
N THR A 630 25.64 -11.64 -2.58
CA THR A 630 26.33 -12.19 -1.43
C THR A 630 27.67 -12.81 -1.85
N LYS A 631 28.59 -12.97 -0.89
CA LYS A 631 29.89 -13.61 -1.14
C LYS A 631 29.73 -15.03 -1.65
N GLU A 632 28.77 -15.76 -1.11
CA GLU A 632 28.46 -17.14 -1.50
C GLU A 632 28.03 -17.25 -2.97
N GLN A 633 27.36 -16.22 -3.48
CA GLN A 633 26.90 -16.20 -4.88
C GLN A 633 28.02 -15.89 -5.88
N VAL A 634 28.95 -14.98 -5.53
CA VAL A 634 29.86 -14.38 -6.54
C VAL A 634 31.34 -14.54 -6.25
N ALA A 635 31.72 -14.99 -5.06
CA ALA A 635 33.13 -15.15 -4.66
C ALA A 635 33.36 -16.57 -4.16
N THR A 636 33.12 -17.54 -5.05
CA THR A 636 33.21 -18.98 -4.75
C THR A 636 34.64 -19.45 -4.43
N GLU A 637 35.65 -18.65 -4.77
CA GLU A 637 37.06 -18.90 -4.46
C GLU A 637 37.44 -18.53 -3.02
N LEU A 638 36.60 -17.83 -2.28
CA LEU A 638 36.89 -17.54 -0.89
C LEU A 638 36.98 -18.83 -0.06
N PRO A 639 37.95 -18.96 0.84
CA PRO A 639 38.02 -20.10 1.75
C PRO A 639 36.77 -20.20 2.62
N ALA A 640 36.56 -21.35 3.26
CA ALA A 640 35.42 -21.56 4.15
C ALA A 640 35.44 -20.58 5.31
N LYS A 641 34.25 -20.04 5.67
CA LYS A 641 34.02 -19.29 6.88
C LYS A 641 33.21 -20.17 7.84
N THR A 642 33.73 -20.43 9.02
CA THR A 642 33.08 -21.25 10.04
C THR A 642 32.74 -20.41 11.25
N GLU A 643 31.45 -20.30 11.59
CA GLU A 643 31.00 -19.61 12.81
C GLU A 643 30.77 -20.63 13.91
N ILE A 644 31.39 -20.38 15.07
CA ILE A 644 31.37 -21.26 16.24
C ILE A 644 30.86 -20.47 17.44
N THR A 645 29.76 -20.91 18.03
CA THR A 645 29.32 -20.40 19.33
C THR A 645 30.09 -21.14 20.41
N HIS A 646 30.96 -20.41 21.13
CA HIS A 646 31.69 -20.93 22.28
C HIS A 646 30.91 -20.63 23.56
N TRP A 647 30.32 -21.65 24.12
CA TRP A 647 29.52 -21.56 25.34
C TRP A 647 30.42 -21.48 26.55
N VAL A 648 30.22 -20.43 27.35
CA VAL A 648 30.99 -20.19 28.56
C VAL A 648 30.08 -20.25 29.78
N GLU A 649 30.50 -20.97 30.82
CA GLU A 649 29.81 -20.99 32.11
C GLU A 649 30.27 -19.78 32.93
N LEU A 650 29.32 -19.09 33.54
CA LEU A 650 29.59 -18.02 34.48
C LEU A 650 30.18 -18.63 35.77
N THR A 651 31.16 -17.98 36.40
CA THR A 651 31.65 -18.34 37.73
C THR A 651 30.55 -18.24 38.79
N ALA A 652 30.69 -18.91 39.92
CA ALA A 652 29.72 -18.82 41.01
C ALA A 652 29.47 -17.37 41.43
N ALA A 653 30.52 -16.59 41.59
CA ALA A 653 30.46 -15.16 41.93
C ALA A 653 29.73 -14.33 40.88
N GLN A 654 29.96 -14.65 39.57
CA GLN A 654 29.24 -13.99 38.46
C GLN A 654 27.74 -14.37 38.47
N ARG A 655 27.39 -15.65 38.71
CA ARG A 655 25.98 -16.08 38.76
C ARG A 655 25.22 -15.38 39.87
N ASP A 656 25.75 -15.34 41.07
CA ASP A 656 25.13 -14.69 42.24
C ASP A 656 24.93 -13.20 41.98
N ARG A 657 25.94 -12.52 41.44
CA ARG A 657 25.86 -11.10 41.14
C ARG A 657 24.90 -10.82 39.99
N TYR A 658 24.90 -11.68 38.96
CA TYR A 658 23.98 -11.57 37.82
C TYR A 658 22.52 -11.69 38.27
N GLU A 659 22.16 -12.72 39.09
CA GLU A 659 20.78 -12.90 39.56
C GLU A 659 20.36 -11.77 40.50
N THR A 660 21.25 -11.29 41.36
CA THR A 660 20.99 -10.11 42.19
C THR A 660 20.67 -8.88 41.35
N LEU A 661 21.50 -8.57 40.36
CA LEU A 661 21.28 -7.48 39.42
C LEU A 661 20.01 -7.67 38.60
N ARG A 662 19.77 -8.88 38.10
CA ARG A 662 18.59 -9.20 37.30
C ARG A 662 17.31 -8.89 38.06
N LEU A 663 17.19 -9.38 39.31
CA LEU A 663 16.00 -9.16 40.14
C LEU A 663 15.80 -7.67 40.43
N ALA A 664 16.86 -6.95 40.81
CA ALA A 664 16.80 -5.53 41.09
C ALA A 664 16.39 -4.72 39.83
N MET A 665 16.96 -5.05 38.68
CA MET A 665 16.68 -4.36 37.42
C MET A 665 15.31 -4.71 36.87
N ASP A 666 14.85 -5.96 36.94
CA ASP A 666 13.49 -6.35 36.55
C ASP A 666 12.44 -5.58 37.36
N GLN A 667 12.61 -5.48 38.66
CA GLN A 667 11.74 -4.70 39.53
C GLN A 667 11.74 -3.20 39.16
N LYS A 668 12.92 -2.61 38.94
CA LYS A 668 13.06 -1.20 38.48
C LYS A 668 12.40 -0.95 37.15
N VAL A 669 12.61 -1.84 36.19
CA VAL A 669 12.04 -1.75 34.84
C VAL A 669 10.50 -1.87 34.85
N ARG A 670 9.96 -2.84 35.59
CA ARG A 670 8.50 -3.02 35.73
C ARG A 670 7.85 -1.81 36.40
N ALA A 671 8.44 -1.28 37.47
CA ALA A 671 7.94 -0.09 38.13
C ALA A 671 7.92 1.13 37.20
N GLU A 672 8.95 1.29 36.39
CA GLU A 672 9.03 2.39 35.44
C GLU A 672 8.07 2.24 34.25
N ILE A 673 7.87 1.03 33.74
CA ILE A 673 6.87 0.73 32.72
C ILE A 673 5.45 1.00 33.23
N ALA A 674 5.15 0.60 34.47
CA ALA A 674 3.86 0.87 35.11
C ALA A 674 3.64 2.39 35.29
N ARG A 675 4.69 3.17 35.54
CA ARG A 675 4.61 4.63 35.78
C ARG A 675 4.37 5.43 34.49
N GLN A 676 5.08 5.13 33.41
CA GLN A 676 5.09 5.99 32.20
C GLN A 676 4.96 5.25 30.88
N GLY A 677 4.73 3.94 30.90
CA GLY A 677 4.57 3.08 29.74
C GLY A 677 5.90 2.67 29.08
N LEU A 678 5.85 1.59 28.29
CA LEU A 678 7.02 0.96 27.66
C LEU A 678 7.85 1.94 26.79
N ALA A 679 7.18 2.78 26.01
CA ALA A 679 7.86 3.68 25.09
C ALA A 679 8.73 4.75 25.78
N ARG A 680 8.37 5.19 26.98
CA ARG A 680 9.10 6.18 27.76
C ARG A 680 10.14 5.57 28.68
N SER A 681 10.06 4.27 28.96
CA SER A 681 10.95 3.54 29.87
C SER A 681 12.21 3.00 29.18
N GLN A 682 12.41 3.27 27.89
CA GLN A 682 13.51 2.72 27.09
C GLN A 682 14.90 2.95 27.69
N ILE A 683 15.15 4.12 28.29
CA ILE A 683 16.46 4.44 28.86
C ILE A 683 16.76 3.51 30.05
N VAL A 684 15.79 3.29 30.93
CA VAL A 684 15.94 2.42 32.10
C VAL A 684 16.10 0.96 31.69
N ILE A 685 15.38 0.53 30.65
CA ILE A 685 15.50 -0.81 30.06
C ILE A 685 16.91 -1.01 29.50
N LEU A 686 17.43 -0.07 28.72
CA LEU A 686 18.77 -0.15 28.13
C LEU A 686 19.87 -0.13 29.22
N GLU A 687 19.71 0.65 30.28
CA GLU A 687 20.62 0.64 31.41
C GLU A 687 20.65 -0.73 32.09
N ALA A 688 19.48 -1.32 32.37
CA ALA A 688 19.37 -2.63 33.00
C ALA A 688 20.05 -3.72 32.16
N LEU A 689 19.78 -3.74 30.85
CA LEU A 689 20.38 -4.68 29.91
C LEU A 689 21.90 -4.48 29.78
N LEU A 690 22.39 -3.22 29.86
CA LEU A 690 23.82 -2.90 29.83
C LEU A 690 24.53 -3.51 31.06
N ARG A 691 23.98 -3.32 32.27
CA ARG A 691 24.54 -3.85 33.53
C ARG A 691 24.63 -5.38 33.54
N LEU A 692 23.55 -6.05 33.08
CA LEU A 692 23.58 -7.51 32.96
C LEU A 692 24.64 -8.01 31.97
N ARG A 693 24.85 -7.31 30.86
CA ARG A 693 25.91 -7.67 29.89
C ARG A 693 27.31 -7.41 30.45
N GLN A 694 27.53 -6.31 31.18
CA GLN A 694 28.78 -6.06 31.86
C GLN A 694 29.11 -7.19 32.87
N CYS A 695 28.10 -7.64 33.64
CA CYS A 695 28.24 -8.75 34.58
C CYS A 695 28.62 -10.07 33.85
N CYS A 696 28.04 -10.34 32.67
CA CYS A 696 28.42 -11.52 31.84
C CYS A 696 29.87 -11.44 31.37
N CYS A 697 30.38 -10.25 31.08
CA CYS A 697 31.75 -10.05 30.61
C CYS A 697 32.74 -10.17 31.76
N ASP A 698 32.62 -9.31 32.76
CA ASP A 698 33.53 -9.27 33.93
C ASP A 698 32.92 -8.42 35.05
N LEU A 699 33.03 -8.84 36.30
CA LEU A 699 32.49 -8.11 37.45
C LEU A 699 33.17 -6.75 37.68
N ARG A 700 34.43 -6.60 37.26
CA ARG A 700 35.20 -5.34 37.33
C ARG A 700 34.65 -4.24 36.42
N LEU A 701 33.71 -4.56 35.53
CA LEU A 701 33.02 -3.56 34.69
C LEU A 701 31.83 -2.88 35.39
N LEU A 702 31.43 -3.37 36.57
CA LEU A 702 30.32 -2.81 37.33
C LEU A 702 30.79 -1.60 38.15
N ASP A 703 29.85 -0.69 38.51
CA ASP A 703 30.22 0.53 39.29
C ASP A 703 30.77 0.22 40.68
N GLU A 704 30.34 -0.88 41.30
CA GLU A 704 30.78 -1.36 42.59
C GLU A 704 31.31 -2.78 42.47
N PRO A 705 32.53 -2.95 41.94
CA PRO A 705 33.13 -4.28 41.85
C PRO A 705 33.51 -4.79 43.25
N PRO A 706 33.43 -6.11 43.52
CA PRO A 706 34.06 -6.72 44.69
C PRO A 706 35.55 -6.40 44.76
N SER A 707 36.11 -6.30 45.95
CA SER A 707 37.56 -6.20 46.14
C SER A 707 38.25 -7.52 45.84
N ASP A 708 39.46 -7.45 45.25
CA ASP A 708 40.34 -8.59 45.02
C ASP A 708 39.91 -9.57 43.88
N LEU A 709 39.26 -9.06 42.84
CA LEU A 709 38.92 -9.84 41.64
C LEU A 709 40.14 -9.97 40.70
N ASP A 710 40.35 -11.17 40.20
CA ASP A 710 41.34 -11.48 39.10
C ASP A 710 40.70 -12.02 37.84
N SER A 711 41.51 -12.47 36.88
CA SER A 711 41.02 -13.01 35.60
C SER A 711 40.23 -14.31 35.74
N ARG A 712 40.44 -15.08 36.83
CA ARG A 712 39.76 -16.36 37.14
C ARG A 712 38.32 -16.13 37.63
N ASP A 713 38.00 -14.94 38.08
CA ASP A 713 36.66 -14.55 38.51
C ASP A 713 35.73 -14.25 37.31
N SER A 714 36.25 -14.18 36.10
CA SER A 714 35.48 -14.05 34.86
C SER A 714 35.60 -15.29 34.03
N GLY A 715 34.49 -16.04 33.86
CA GLY A 715 34.43 -17.24 33.02
C GLY A 715 34.81 -16.95 31.58
N LYS A 716 34.34 -15.82 31.04
CA LYS A 716 34.67 -15.43 29.66
C LYS A 716 36.15 -15.05 29.49
N LEU A 717 36.71 -14.28 30.41
CA LEU A 717 38.11 -13.88 30.34
C LEU A 717 39.04 -15.10 30.47
N SER A 718 38.76 -16.00 31.39
CA SER A 718 39.53 -17.24 31.55
C SER A 718 39.50 -18.06 30.27
N SER A 719 38.29 -18.31 29.70
CA SER A 719 38.15 -19.09 28.49
C SER A 719 38.81 -18.40 27.28
N LEU A 720 38.72 -17.06 27.17
CA LEU A 720 39.42 -16.32 26.12
C LEU A 720 40.94 -16.48 26.20
N LEU A 721 41.48 -16.38 27.39
CA LEU A 721 42.92 -16.45 27.58
C LEU A 721 43.50 -17.87 27.24
N GLU A 722 42.76 -18.93 27.59
CA GLU A 722 43.08 -20.29 27.17
C GLU A 722 43.06 -20.42 25.65
N MET A 723 41.97 -19.89 25.00
CA MET A 723 41.88 -19.89 23.54
C MET A 723 43.00 -19.09 22.87
N LEU A 724 43.38 -17.94 23.42
CA LEU A 724 44.45 -17.13 22.84
C LEU A 724 45.81 -17.80 22.95
N ASP A 725 46.09 -18.46 24.06
CA ASP A 725 47.32 -19.25 24.25
C ASP A 725 47.43 -20.34 23.19
N GLU A 726 46.36 -21.10 22.95
CA GLU A 726 46.31 -22.14 21.92
C GLU A 726 46.41 -21.56 20.49
N LEU A 727 45.62 -20.51 20.18
CA LEU A 727 45.59 -19.95 18.82
C LEU A 727 46.90 -19.26 18.46
N THR A 728 47.55 -18.54 19.39
CA THR A 728 48.87 -17.91 19.15
C THR A 728 49.96 -18.92 19.01
N ALA A 729 49.94 -19.99 19.83
CA ALA A 729 50.89 -21.10 19.71
C ALA A 729 50.74 -21.83 18.38
N ALA A 730 49.53 -21.92 17.82
CA ALA A 730 49.25 -22.46 16.49
C ALA A 730 49.58 -21.48 15.34
N GLY A 731 50.17 -20.31 15.62
CA GLY A 731 50.50 -19.28 14.63
C GLY A 731 49.31 -18.57 13.99
N ARG A 732 48.17 -18.66 14.61
CA ARG A 732 46.93 -17.96 14.17
C ARG A 732 47.02 -16.47 14.44
N ARG A 733 46.32 -15.68 13.57
CA ARG A 733 46.22 -14.23 13.76
C ARG A 733 44.79 -13.86 14.10
N VAL A 734 44.62 -13.24 15.27
CA VAL A 734 43.34 -13.07 15.91
C VAL A 734 42.89 -11.61 15.90
N LEU A 735 41.66 -11.36 15.39
CA LEU A 735 40.92 -10.12 15.64
C LEU A 735 39.98 -10.35 16.83
N LEU A 736 40.15 -9.57 17.87
CA LEU A 736 39.28 -9.64 19.04
C LEU A 736 38.44 -8.38 19.17
N PHE A 737 37.12 -8.58 19.12
CA PHE A 737 36.15 -7.50 19.19
C PHE A 737 35.41 -7.50 20.53
N SER A 738 35.28 -6.33 21.13
CA SER A 738 34.37 -6.07 22.24
C SER A 738 33.71 -4.70 22.09
N GLN A 739 32.47 -4.57 22.59
CA GLN A 739 31.81 -3.27 22.66
C GLN A 739 32.34 -2.41 23.81
N PHE A 740 32.87 -3.06 24.86
CA PHE A 740 33.37 -2.40 26.09
C PHE A 740 34.87 -2.12 25.96
N THR A 741 35.25 -0.84 25.87
CA THR A 741 36.65 -0.42 25.84
C THR A 741 37.36 -0.73 27.16
N SER A 742 36.61 -0.71 28.27
CA SER A 742 37.09 -1.16 29.59
C SER A 742 37.42 -2.65 29.61
N MET A 743 36.64 -3.50 28.94
CA MET A 743 36.97 -4.92 28.79
C MET A 743 38.25 -5.13 27.98
N LEU A 744 38.40 -4.37 26.89
CA LEU A 744 39.64 -4.41 26.10
C LEU A 744 40.86 -4.00 26.95
N ALA A 745 40.70 -3.10 27.92
CA ALA A 745 41.78 -2.73 28.83
C ALA A 745 42.13 -3.87 29.81
N LEU A 746 41.13 -4.60 30.32
CA LEU A 746 41.38 -5.79 31.16
C LEU A 746 42.11 -6.89 30.37
N ILE A 747 41.65 -7.16 29.13
CA ILE A 747 42.32 -8.12 28.23
C ILE A 747 43.75 -7.67 27.94
N GLU A 748 44.01 -6.39 27.68
CA GLU A 748 45.31 -5.81 27.44
C GLU A 748 46.28 -6.10 28.61
N THR A 749 45.85 -5.92 29.87
CA THR A 749 46.62 -6.20 31.06
C THR A 749 47.02 -7.69 31.10
N GLU A 750 46.11 -8.60 30.79
CA GLU A 750 46.39 -10.04 30.81
C GLU A 750 47.32 -10.46 29.65
N LEU A 751 47.18 -9.86 28.46
CA LEU A 751 48.09 -10.10 27.32
C LEU A 751 49.50 -9.63 27.65
N GLN A 752 49.67 -8.48 28.31
CA GLN A 752 50.96 -7.98 28.78
C GLN A 752 51.59 -8.93 29.77
N ALA A 753 50.83 -9.42 30.76
CA ALA A 753 51.29 -10.35 31.77
C ALA A 753 51.78 -11.68 31.12
N ARG A 754 51.18 -12.10 30.02
CA ARG A 754 51.51 -13.32 29.26
C ARG A 754 52.55 -13.11 28.15
N GLN A 755 53.01 -11.88 27.98
CA GLN A 755 53.96 -11.50 26.92
C GLN A 755 53.45 -11.79 25.51
N ILE A 756 52.13 -11.78 25.28
CA ILE A 756 51.52 -11.90 23.98
C ILE A 756 51.49 -10.52 23.30
N GLY A 757 52.14 -10.42 22.12
CA GLY A 757 52.15 -9.19 21.30
C GLY A 757 50.76 -8.81 20.81
N TYR A 758 50.38 -7.56 20.93
CA TYR A 758 49.08 -7.06 20.45
C TYR A 758 49.19 -5.63 19.97
N VAL A 759 48.18 -5.21 19.19
CA VAL A 759 47.86 -3.82 18.86
C VAL A 759 46.43 -3.54 19.24
N LYS A 760 46.06 -2.25 19.49
CA LYS A 760 44.75 -1.84 19.94
C LYS A 760 44.20 -0.68 19.13
N LEU A 761 42.89 -0.80 18.71
CA LEU A 761 42.15 0.24 18.01
C LEU A 761 40.82 0.52 18.69
N THR A 762 40.68 1.74 19.18
CA THR A 762 39.42 2.21 19.81
C THR A 762 38.93 3.50 19.17
N GLY A 763 37.80 4.03 19.65
CA GLY A 763 37.26 5.32 19.18
C GLY A 763 38.18 6.51 19.45
N SER A 764 39.06 6.42 20.48
CA SER A 764 40.03 7.44 20.86
C SER A 764 41.36 7.35 20.11
N THR A 765 41.60 6.28 19.33
CA THR A 765 42.85 6.11 18.59
C THR A 765 42.95 7.14 17.47
N GLN A 766 43.95 8.02 17.56
CA GLN A 766 44.18 9.07 16.52
C GLN A 766 44.87 8.52 15.29
N ASP A 767 45.98 7.79 15.50
CA ASP A 767 46.67 7.09 14.42
C ASP A 767 46.08 5.67 14.26
N ARG A 768 45.34 5.47 13.22
CA ARG A 768 44.73 4.18 12.89
C ARG A 768 45.54 3.36 11.90
N ARG A 769 46.53 3.95 11.24
CA ARG A 769 47.34 3.32 10.20
C ARG A 769 48.39 2.41 10.79
N THR A 770 49.18 2.89 11.75
CA THR A 770 50.25 2.14 12.38
C THR A 770 49.82 0.82 13.01
N PRO A 771 48.73 0.70 13.81
CA PRO A 771 48.25 -0.57 14.34
C PRO A 771 47.85 -1.58 13.24
N VAL A 772 47.25 -1.08 12.17
CA VAL A 772 46.84 -1.92 11.04
C VAL A 772 48.07 -2.46 10.31
N GLU A 773 49.08 -1.63 10.02
CA GLU A 773 50.33 -2.02 9.35
C GLU A 773 51.12 -3.04 10.18
N GLN A 774 51.25 -2.83 11.49
CA GLN A 774 51.93 -3.77 12.41
C GLN A 774 51.25 -5.14 12.43
N PHE A 775 49.89 -5.17 12.46
CA PHE A 775 49.17 -6.43 12.41
C PHE A 775 49.29 -7.11 11.04
N GLN A 776 49.07 -6.35 9.95
CA GLN A 776 49.14 -6.88 8.58
C GLN A 776 50.53 -7.42 8.22
N SER A 777 51.60 -6.78 8.70
CA SER A 777 52.97 -7.24 8.50
C SER A 777 53.34 -8.46 9.38
N GLY A 778 52.48 -8.82 10.36
CA GLY A 778 52.73 -9.98 11.22
C GLY A 778 53.61 -9.73 12.41
N GLN A 779 53.88 -8.48 12.77
CA GLN A 779 54.66 -8.13 13.95
C GLN A 779 53.98 -8.56 15.25
N VAL A 780 52.62 -8.61 15.25
CA VAL A 780 51.82 -9.03 16.42
C VAL A 780 50.73 -10.02 16.01
N PRO A 781 50.41 -11.03 16.84
CA PRO A 781 49.39 -12.03 16.56
C PRO A 781 47.96 -11.58 16.90
N VAL A 782 47.78 -10.60 17.80
CA VAL A 782 46.44 -10.21 18.30
C VAL A 782 46.15 -8.75 18.01
N PHE A 783 44.94 -8.47 17.53
CA PHE A 783 44.42 -7.12 17.35
C PHE A 783 43.16 -6.89 18.17
N LEU A 784 43.24 -6.06 19.19
CA LEU A 784 42.14 -5.65 20.04
C LEU A 784 41.40 -4.49 19.41
N ILE A 785 40.12 -4.68 19.11
CA ILE A 785 39.32 -3.69 18.37
C ILE A 785 38.02 -3.43 19.10
N SER A 786 37.70 -2.16 19.34
CA SER A 786 36.36 -1.86 19.81
C SER A 786 35.35 -2.00 18.65
N LEU A 787 34.19 -2.62 18.90
CA LEU A 787 33.21 -2.97 17.86
C LEU A 787 32.79 -1.74 17.02
N LYS A 788 32.65 -0.58 17.67
CA LYS A 788 32.35 0.69 16.96
C LYS A 788 33.52 1.19 16.09
N ALA A 789 34.73 0.98 16.49
CA ALA A 789 35.92 1.38 15.71
C ALA A 789 36.19 0.39 14.56
N GLY A 790 35.89 -0.89 14.76
CA GLY A 790 35.98 -1.95 13.76
C GLY A 790 34.97 -1.84 12.61
N GLY A 791 33.87 -1.13 12.80
CA GLY A 791 32.88 -0.88 11.77
C GLY A 791 33.37 -0.02 10.58
N ALA A 792 34.61 0.47 10.60
CA ALA A 792 35.10 1.46 9.68
C ALA A 792 36.17 0.92 8.71
N GLY A 793 35.76 0.32 7.60
CA GLY A 793 36.54 0.18 6.35
C GLY A 793 37.91 -0.46 6.43
N LEU A 794 38.27 -1.11 7.54
CA LEU A 794 39.56 -1.71 7.73
C LEU A 794 39.74 -2.95 6.82
N ASN A 795 40.92 -3.14 6.24
CA ASN A 795 41.28 -4.36 5.56
C ASN A 795 42.26 -5.16 6.46
N LEU A 796 41.83 -6.30 6.95
CA LEU A 796 42.58 -7.13 7.91
C LEU A 796 42.66 -8.59 7.45
N THR A 797 42.96 -8.81 6.20
CA THR A 797 43.07 -10.16 5.56
C THR A 797 44.19 -11.02 6.11
N ALA A 798 45.15 -10.46 6.87
CA ALA A 798 46.14 -11.26 7.57
C ALA A 798 45.54 -12.11 8.70
N ALA A 799 44.36 -11.75 9.20
CA ALA A 799 43.64 -12.50 10.23
C ALA A 799 42.93 -13.72 9.63
N ASP A 800 43.05 -14.86 10.30
CA ASP A 800 42.30 -16.08 10.03
C ASP A 800 41.33 -16.48 11.17
N THR A 801 41.36 -15.73 12.24
CA THR A 801 40.51 -15.97 13.42
C THR A 801 39.88 -14.66 13.90
N VAL A 802 38.60 -14.70 14.16
CA VAL A 802 37.83 -13.58 14.69
C VAL A 802 37.13 -14.03 15.97
N ILE A 803 37.28 -13.26 17.03
CA ILE A 803 36.63 -13.53 18.32
C ILE A 803 35.73 -12.35 18.69
N HIS A 804 34.44 -12.60 18.81
CA HIS A 804 33.47 -11.69 19.44
C HIS A 804 33.36 -12.03 20.91
N PHE A 805 33.92 -11.19 21.77
CA PHE A 805 33.93 -11.43 23.22
C PHE A 805 32.54 -11.27 23.83
N ASP A 806 31.77 -10.33 23.35
CA ASP A 806 30.41 -10.04 23.76
C ASP A 806 29.48 -9.85 22.56
N PRO A 807 28.25 -10.41 22.58
CA PRO A 807 27.31 -10.30 21.46
C PRO A 807 26.76 -8.89 21.34
N TRP A 808 26.45 -8.44 20.12
CA TRP A 808 25.84 -7.16 19.83
C TRP A 808 24.38 -7.34 19.43
N TRP A 809 23.52 -6.36 19.73
CA TRP A 809 22.09 -6.40 19.38
C TRP A 809 21.82 -6.54 17.88
N ASN A 810 22.68 -5.96 17.04
CA ASN A 810 22.55 -5.97 15.60
C ASN A 810 23.54 -6.95 14.99
N PRO A 811 23.07 -8.11 14.46
CA PRO A 811 23.94 -9.13 13.85
C PRO A 811 24.72 -8.61 12.65
N ALA A 812 24.19 -7.59 11.94
CA ALA A 812 24.87 -6.99 10.79
C ALA A 812 26.19 -6.31 11.18
N VAL A 813 26.27 -5.73 12.37
CA VAL A 813 27.51 -5.11 12.88
C VAL A 813 28.57 -6.17 13.22
N GLU A 814 28.17 -7.32 13.78
CA GLU A 814 29.08 -8.45 14.01
C GLU A 814 29.58 -9.04 12.68
N ALA A 815 28.66 -9.26 11.74
CA ALA A 815 29.03 -9.71 10.39
C ALA A 815 29.98 -8.73 9.71
N GLN A 816 29.74 -7.43 9.81
CA GLN A 816 30.60 -6.37 9.30
C GLN A 816 31.98 -6.41 9.93
N ALA A 817 32.10 -6.67 11.23
CA ALA A 817 33.37 -6.80 11.92
C ALA A 817 34.15 -8.06 11.47
N SER A 818 33.47 -9.21 11.35
CA SER A 818 34.05 -10.45 10.83
C SER A 818 34.49 -10.33 9.39
N ASP A 819 33.79 -9.58 8.58
CA ASP A 819 34.08 -9.34 7.15
C ASP A 819 35.35 -8.49 6.92
N ARG A 820 36.02 -8.01 7.98
CA ARG A 820 37.35 -7.40 7.90
C ARG A 820 38.43 -8.46 7.61
N ALA A 821 38.25 -9.68 8.09
CA ALA A 821 39.12 -10.82 7.80
C ALA A 821 38.60 -11.62 6.58
N TYR A 822 37.31 -11.80 6.46
CA TYR A 822 36.69 -12.61 5.39
C TYR A 822 36.28 -11.74 4.20
N ARG A 823 37.22 -11.51 3.31
CA ARG A 823 37.05 -10.69 2.09
C ARG A 823 37.99 -11.14 0.98
N ILE A 824 37.78 -10.62 -0.23
CA ILE A 824 38.67 -10.90 -1.37
C ILE A 824 40.09 -10.59 -1.00
N GLY A 825 40.99 -11.57 -1.24
CA GLY A 825 42.40 -11.56 -0.83
C GLY A 825 42.70 -12.36 0.44
N GLN A 826 41.65 -13.01 1.04
CA GLN A 826 41.85 -14.01 2.08
C GLN A 826 42.16 -15.37 1.43
N ASP A 827 43.24 -15.98 1.86
CA ASP A 827 43.75 -17.28 1.37
C ASP A 827 43.59 -18.43 2.39
N LYS A 828 43.17 -18.11 3.63
CA LYS A 828 43.02 -19.06 4.73
C LYS A 828 41.54 -19.19 5.17
N PRO A 829 41.14 -20.40 5.61
CA PRO A 829 39.81 -20.54 6.28
C PRO A 829 39.71 -19.62 7.47
N VAL A 830 38.55 -18.91 7.58
CA VAL A 830 38.28 -17.96 8.64
C VAL A 830 37.39 -18.60 9.68
N PHE A 831 37.83 -18.60 10.91
CA PHE A 831 37.05 -19.07 12.06
C PHE A 831 36.52 -17.86 12.86
N VAL A 832 35.22 -17.85 13.10
CA VAL A 832 34.57 -16.79 13.87
C VAL A 832 33.98 -17.38 15.14
N TYR A 833 34.60 -17.05 16.26
CA TYR A 833 34.14 -17.48 17.59
C TYR A 833 33.27 -16.40 18.23
N LYS A 834 32.13 -16.82 18.77
CA LYS A 834 31.24 -15.96 19.57
C LYS A 834 31.21 -16.52 20.99
N LEU A 835 31.75 -15.79 21.96
CA LEU A 835 31.74 -16.19 23.36
C LEU A 835 30.39 -15.79 23.98
N ILE A 836 29.60 -16.76 24.37
CA ILE A 836 28.24 -16.58 24.89
C ILE A 836 28.15 -17.20 26.28
N ALA A 837 27.74 -16.40 27.25
CA ALA A 837 27.49 -16.90 28.61
C ALA A 837 26.16 -17.68 28.62
N ARG A 838 26.24 -18.97 28.96
CA ARG A 838 25.11 -19.90 28.94
C ARG A 838 24.02 -19.49 29.95
N GLY A 839 22.75 -19.63 29.56
CA GLY A 839 21.57 -19.31 30.37
C GLY A 839 21.33 -17.81 30.58
N SER A 840 22.27 -16.96 30.17
CA SER A 840 22.24 -15.51 30.43
C SER A 840 21.46 -14.71 29.39
N LEU A 841 21.41 -13.39 29.61
CA LEU A 841 20.89 -12.42 28.63
C LEU A 841 21.57 -12.54 27.26
N GLU A 842 22.85 -12.94 27.20
CA GLU A 842 23.59 -13.05 25.93
C GLU A 842 23.04 -14.16 25.03
N GLU A 843 22.69 -15.30 25.61
CA GLU A 843 22.02 -16.38 24.87
C GLU A 843 20.69 -15.94 24.30
N LYS A 844 19.88 -15.23 25.13
CA LYS A 844 18.59 -14.69 24.68
C LYS A 844 18.73 -13.66 23.56
N ILE A 845 19.77 -12.82 23.62
CA ILE A 845 20.12 -11.88 22.55
C ILE A 845 20.45 -12.63 21.27
N GLN A 846 21.22 -13.73 21.33
CA GLN A 846 21.56 -14.54 20.16
C GLN A 846 20.31 -15.15 19.51
N GLN A 847 19.37 -15.65 20.30
CA GLN A 847 18.09 -16.18 19.78
C GLN A 847 17.28 -15.08 19.07
N LEU A 848 17.21 -13.88 19.65
CA LEU A 848 16.55 -12.73 19.02
C LEU A 848 17.26 -12.28 17.71
N GLN A 849 18.58 -12.35 17.66
CA GLN A 849 19.36 -12.06 16.46
C GLN A 849 18.99 -13.01 15.31
N GLN A 850 18.91 -14.31 15.59
CA GLN A 850 18.56 -15.33 14.59
C GLN A 850 17.18 -15.06 13.98
N ASN A 851 16.21 -14.70 14.81
CA ASN A 851 14.85 -14.34 14.37
C ASN A 851 14.85 -13.07 13.48
N LYS A 852 15.64 -12.05 13.84
CA LYS A 852 15.78 -10.81 13.04
C LYS A 852 16.50 -11.02 11.71
N ALA A 853 17.53 -11.86 11.68
CA ALA A 853 18.25 -12.17 10.46
C ALA A 853 17.39 -12.89 9.41
N SER A 854 16.45 -13.74 9.85
CA SER A 854 15.49 -14.41 8.97
C SER A 854 14.54 -13.43 8.30
N LEU A 855 14.13 -12.38 9.01
CA LEU A 855 13.23 -11.33 8.49
C LEU A 855 13.90 -10.43 7.47
N ALA A 856 15.12 -9.99 7.72
CA ALA A 856 15.88 -9.18 6.78
C ALA A 856 16.14 -9.94 5.49
N ARG A 857 16.48 -11.24 5.57
CA ARG A 857 16.61 -12.13 4.41
C ARG A 857 15.29 -12.25 3.64
N GLY A 858 14.16 -12.44 4.34
CA GLY A 858 12.84 -12.56 3.72
C GLY A 858 12.43 -11.35 2.89
N LEU A 859 12.79 -10.14 3.27
CA LEU A 859 12.52 -8.92 2.49
C LEU A 859 13.44 -8.78 1.28
N LEU A 860 14.73 -9.09 1.46
CA LEU A 860 15.73 -8.91 0.41
C LEU A 860 15.76 -10.08 -0.58
N ASP A 861 15.38 -11.29 -0.14
CA ASP A 861 15.43 -12.53 -0.91
C ASP A 861 14.05 -13.18 -1.15
N SER A 862 12.94 -12.46 -0.91
CA SER A 862 11.53 -12.90 -1.08
C SER A 862 11.03 -14.11 -0.26
N GLN A 863 11.66 -14.45 0.85
CA GLN A 863 11.19 -15.53 1.72
C GLN A 863 11.10 -15.11 3.20
N GLY A 864 9.89 -15.16 3.75
CA GLY A 864 9.59 -15.23 5.19
C GLY A 864 9.42 -13.94 5.99
N LEU A 865 8.44 -13.98 6.88
CA LEU A 865 7.99 -12.85 7.72
C LEU A 865 8.27 -13.14 9.21
N GLY A 866 8.90 -12.23 9.92
CA GLY A 866 9.07 -12.24 11.38
C GLY A 866 8.91 -10.83 11.98
N GLN A 867 8.52 -10.75 13.26
CA GLN A 867 8.27 -9.48 13.96
C GLN A 867 9.57 -8.80 14.43
N LEU A 868 9.63 -7.47 14.32
CA LEU A 868 10.84 -6.65 14.54
C LEU A 868 10.84 -5.77 15.81
N ALA A 869 9.77 -5.75 16.60
CA ALA A 869 9.70 -4.88 17.78
C ALA A 869 9.87 -5.68 19.08
N LEU A 870 10.66 -5.16 20.01
CA LEU A 870 10.68 -5.65 21.41
C LEU A 870 9.30 -5.38 22.01
N GLY A 871 8.48 -6.43 22.09
CA GLY A 871 7.22 -6.43 22.79
C GLY A 871 7.42 -6.67 24.30
N GLU A 872 6.33 -6.61 25.04
CA GLU A 872 6.33 -6.88 26.47
C GLU A 872 6.73 -8.31 26.79
N GLU A 873 6.33 -9.27 25.95
CA GLU A 873 6.70 -10.69 26.06
C GLU A 873 8.19 -10.94 25.82
N GLU A 874 8.79 -10.28 24.81
CA GLU A 874 10.23 -10.38 24.55
C GLU A 874 11.06 -9.75 25.67
N LEU A 875 10.57 -8.65 26.26
CA LEU A 875 11.21 -8.03 27.42
C LEU A 875 11.17 -8.97 28.62
N GLN A 876 10.06 -9.62 28.89
CA GLN A 876 9.95 -10.63 29.96
C GLN A 876 10.90 -11.80 29.72
N ALA A 877 11.03 -12.27 28.49
CA ALA A 877 11.98 -13.32 28.14
C ALA A 877 13.43 -12.91 28.40
N LEU A 878 13.80 -11.64 28.12
CA LEU A 878 15.16 -11.13 28.40
C LEU A 878 15.51 -11.10 29.89
N PHE A 879 14.54 -10.79 30.76
CA PHE A 879 14.70 -10.78 32.22
C PHE A 879 14.37 -12.11 32.90
N ALA A 880 14.15 -13.19 32.14
CA ALA A 880 13.97 -14.50 32.76
C ALA A 880 15.21 -14.95 33.57
N PRO A 881 15.08 -15.76 34.63
CA PRO A 881 16.19 -16.29 35.39
C PRO A 881 17.28 -16.97 34.56
N LEU A 882 18.48 -17.11 35.09
CA LEU A 882 19.48 -18.00 34.53
C LEU A 882 18.84 -19.37 34.35
N GLY A 883 18.93 -19.95 33.15
CA GLY A 883 18.35 -21.29 32.88
C GLY A 883 18.95 -22.29 33.89
N GLY A 884 18.07 -22.91 34.70
CA GLY A 884 18.48 -24.03 35.53
C GLY A 884 18.94 -25.20 34.65
N GLN A 885 19.97 -25.87 35.07
CA GLN A 885 20.41 -27.17 34.52
C GLN A 885 19.28 -28.15 34.58
#